data_0b0638faedd45f35814156a40ed698cc
#
_entry.id   0b0638faedd45f35814156a40ed698cc
#
_cell.length_a   1.000
_cell.length_b   1.000
_cell.length_c   1.000
_cell.angle_alpha   90.00
_cell.angle_beta   90.00
_cell.angle_gamma   90.00
#
_symmetry.space_group_name_H-M   'P 1'
#
loop_
_entity.id
_entity.type
_entity.pdbx_description
1 polymer ?
#
loop_
_entity_poly.entity_id
_entity_poly.type
_entity_poly.pdbx_seq_one_letter_code
_entity_poly.pdbx_strand_id
1 'polypeptide(L)'
;MNTLKLAAQSVRDLGFVPVLRNGCYRFLLKSGIYRAVMPHRPLRSEILHGDFKPLPIPDEEKLRPFLTADTERVLKDKDTISSGEFHSFGSKKSFPLDLNPVNGSRHWATDHKVPVQDLKLIWEGARFCWVDALMRNEVLTHSGLAEVCFWEKLDEFNQKNPVNLGENWESAQEVGLRLINIAFAASLFLQMPKSDNVYLTSVKHSELVQERADLTAQTIQAHAKRISKTMIYAKSQRNNHLLSEAAALMTAAAVLPHAQDSEHWWKTGKKNFFSGLNDQIAPNGCYIQHSSNYHRLMLQLVIWVDRLLRLKNEDWPRKLIPKLRNTVRYLYAFCDPQNGKCSNVGHNDGSLLFSFGSDYDDYSPTIQAAGQIFLGRKLFPKGPRDELSLWLDVQKRVLFQSERDTDTAYEGPLSVGKGRIKALLLSEPFRGRPAHDDRLHLEVWINGVNELMDAGTYRYSGIEGWDNRLKYAVSHNVMTVDRKEPMTDAGKFLWLDPDETKIVSRNEAYISAEHNAFSSLNLKHRRTVRPIENGFSVTDDVIPIGENKGEEHLYRFHWLLPNQSFKYKKGILVLDRIRMGFSSDTPFTLRIVRGGYSIFDDSEKTEKQDYLEDRWCGWYSPTYNEKEPALSIIVTCRGTAPFHFDTLITTLGAG
;
A
#
# COMPACT_ATOMS: atom_id res chain seq x y z
N MET A 1 -8.39 -29.19 -3.70
CA MET A 1 -9.09 -29.18 -2.38
C MET A 1 -10.59 -29.15 -2.63
N ASN A 2 -11.42 -29.91 -1.86
CA ASN A 2 -12.88 -29.95 -2.04
C ASN A 2 -13.49 -28.59 -1.72
N THR A 3 -14.38 -28.07 -2.57
CA THR A 3 -15.02 -26.74 -2.46
C THR A 3 -15.69 -26.51 -1.09
N LEU A 4 -16.27 -27.56 -0.50
CA LEU A 4 -16.88 -27.50 0.83
C LEU A 4 -15.84 -27.29 1.94
N LYS A 5 -14.69 -27.95 1.85
CA LYS A 5 -13.59 -27.79 2.81
C LYS A 5 -13.03 -26.37 2.73
N LEU A 6 -12.84 -25.83 1.52
CA LEU A 6 -12.39 -24.46 1.30
C LEU A 6 -13.38 -23.43 1.88
N ALA A 7 -14.68 -23.65 1.70
CA ALA A 7 -15.72 -22.79 2.26
C ALA A 7 -15.72 -22.81 3.79
N ALA A 8 -15.60 -23.98 4.42
CA ALA A 8 -15.53 -24.13 5.86
C ALA A 8 -14.28 -23.43 6.45
N GLN A 9 -13.11 -23.62 5.83
CA GLN A 9 -11.88 -22.92 6.20
C GLN A 9 -12.03 -21.39 6.07
N SER A 10 -12.61 -20.91 4.96
CA SER A 10 -12.85 -19.49 4.76
C SER A 10 -13.75 -18.89 5.86
N VAL A 11 -14.78 -19.62 6.32
CA VAL A 11 -15.64 -19.17 7.43
C VAL A 11 -14.87 -19.15 8.75
N ARG A 12 -14.02 -20.15 9.00
CA ARG A 12 -13.18 -20.21 10.20
C ARG A 12 -12.20 -19.04 10.26
N ASP A 13 -11.47 -18.76 9.16
CA ASP A 13 -10.34 -17.84 9.14
C ASP A 13 -10.77 -16.38 8.90
N LEU A 14 -11.80 -16.15 8.10
CA LEU A 14 -12.30 -14.80 7.78
C LEU A 14 -13.52 -14.39 8.61
N GLY A 15 -14.20 -15.36 9.26
CA GLY A 15 -15.44 -15.17 9.98
C GLY A 15 -16.69 -15.29 9.11
N PHE A 16 -17.81 -15.67 9.74
CA PHE A 16 -19.09 -15.89 9.04
C PHE A 16 -19.63 -14.65 8.34
N VAL A 17 -19.60 -13.49 9.02
CA VAL A 17 -20.20 -12.25 8.50
C VAL A 17 -19.54 -11.72 7.23
N PRO A 18 -18.20 -11.63 7.11
CA PRO A 18 -17.54 -11.28 5.86
C PRO A 18 -17.85 -12.24 4.71
N VAL A 19 -17.83 -13.55 4.97
CA VAL A 19 -18.16 -14.57 3.95
C VAL A 19 -19.61 -14.44 3.48
N LEU A 20 -20.57 -14.27 4.41
CA LEU A 20 -21.98 -14.03 4.07
C LEU A 20 -22.15 -12.76 3.23
N ARG A 21 -21.54 -11.63 3.62
CA ARG A 21 -21.61 -10.38 2.85
C ARG A 21 -21.06 -10.54 1.43
N ASN A 22 -19.96 -11.27 1.28
CA ASN A 22 -19.39 -11.56 -0.04
C ASN A 22 -20.34 -12.44 -0.86
N GLY A 23 -20.98 -13.44 -0.24
CA GLY A 23 -22.00 -14.27 -0.87
C GLY A 23 -23.21 -13.44 -1.34
N CYS A 24 -23.73 -12.55 -0.50
CA CYS A 24 -24.81 -11.62 -0.85
C CYS A 24 -24.40 -10.70 -2.02
N TYR A 25 -23.20 -10.12 -1.98
CA TYR A 25 -22.68 -9.30 -3.09
C TYR A 25 -22.66 -10.08 -4.42
N ARG A 26 -22.10 -11.29 -4.39
CA ARG A 26 -22.02 -12.17 -5.60
C ARG A 26 -23.41 -12.54 -6.10
N PHE A 27 -24.36 -12.81 -5.20
CA PHE A 27 -25.74 -13.06 -5.59
C PHE A 27 -26.37 -11.85 -6.29
N LEU A 28 -26.26 -10.64 -5.70
CA LEU A 28 -26.75 -9.40 -6.30
C LEU A 28 -26.12 -9.08 -7.66
N LEU A 29 -24.84 -9.43 -7.83
CA LEU A 29 -24.13 -9.29 -9.10
C LEU A 29 -24.68 -10.26 -10.16
N LYS A 30 -24.76 -11.57 -9.83
CA LYS A 30 -25.19 -12.63 -10.77
C LYS A 30 -26.66 -12.56 -11.12
N SER A 31 -27.53 -12.17 -10.16
CA SER A 31 -28.98 -12.02 -10.40
C SER A 31 -29.33 -10.84 -11.31
N GLY A 32 -28.38 -9.94 -11.60
CA GLY A 32 -28.63 -8.74 -12.39
C GLY A 32 -29.29 -7.60 -11.62
N ILE A 33 -29.50 -7.74 -10.32
CA ILE A 33 -30.12 -6.69 -9.48
C ILE A 33 -29.30 -5.40 -9.57
N TYR A 34 -27.94 -5.48 -9.54
CA TYR A 34 -27.12 -4.27 -9.68
C TYR A 34 -27.29 -3.58 -11.03
N ARG A 35 -27.53 -4.31 -12.13
CA ARG A 35 -27.84 -3.72 -13.42
C ARG A 35 -29.17 -2.98 -13.43
N ALA A 36 -30.18 -3.53 -12.74
CA ALA A 36 -31.49 -2.92 -12.62
C ALA A 36 -31.49 -1.66 -11.73
N VAL A 37 -30.78 -1.68 -10.58
CA VAL A 37 -30.77 -0.56 -9.61
C VAL A 37 -29.72 0.50 -9.91
N MET A 38 -28.77 0.22 -10.81
CA MET A 38 -27.74 1.14 -11.29
C MET A 38 -27.66 1.12 -12.82
N PRO A 39 -28.74 1.42 -13.54
CA PRO A 39 -28.71 1.43 -15.00
C PRO A 39 -27.70 2.47 -15.51
N HIS A 40 -27.29 2.32 -16.77
CA HIS A 40 -26.61 3.41 -17.46
C HIS A 40 -27.53 4.63 -17.51
N ARG A 41 -26.99 5.78 -17.11
CA ARG A 41 -27.65 7.09 -17.26
C ARG A 41 -26.60 8.09 -17.73
N PRO A 42 -26.96 9.01 -18.64
CA PRO A 42 -26.09 10.14 -18.96
C PRO A 42 -25.85 10.98 -17.70
N LEU A 43 -24.75 11.69 -17.62
CA LEU A 43 -24.41 12.55 -16.47
C LEU A 43 -25.45 13.67 -16.22
N ARG A 44 -26.46 13.82 -17.06
CA ARG A 44 -27.37 14.97 -17.06
C ARG A 44 -28.40 14.98 -15.92
N SER A 45 -28.58 16.14 -15.34
CA SER A 45 -29.82 16.88 -15.03
C SER A 45 -30.61 16.61 -13.75
N GLU A 46 -30.14 15.85 -12.78
CA GLU A 46 -30.80 15.82 -11.45
C GLU A 46 -30.18 16.81 -10.45
N ILE A 47 -29.17 17.57 -10.85
CA ILE A 47 -28.48 18.55 -10.03
C ILE A 47 -28.98 19.95 -10.43
N LEU A 48 -29.42 20.68 -9.42
CA LEU A 48 -29.72 22.11 -9.54
C LEU A 48 -28.43 22.89 -9.70
N HIS A 49 -28.44 23.95 -10.51
CA HIS A 49 -27.31 24.85 -10.65
C HIS A 49 -26.80 25.34 -9.30
N GLY A 50 -25.48 25.30 -9.08
CA GLY A 50 -24.83 25.82 -7.87
C GLY A 50 -24.67 24.83 -6.72
N ASP A 51 -24.89 23.54 -6.92
CA ASP A 51 -24.78 22.53 -5.85
C ASP A 51 -23.34 22.19 -5.44
N PHE A 52 -22.34 22.42 -6.31
CA PHE A 52 -20.94 22.16 -5.97
C PHE A 52 -20.39 23.26 -5.06
N LYS A 53 -20.02 22.85 -3.83
CA LYS A 53 -19.31 23.70 -2.86
C LYS A 53 -17.83 23.34 -2.86
N PRO A 54 -16.96 24.16 -3.42
CA PRO A 54 -15.53 23.91 -3.41
C PRO A 54 -14.98 23.79 -1.99
N LEU A 55 -14.01 22.87 -1.81
CA LEU A 55 -13.23 22.81 -0.57
C LEU A 55 -12.31 24.03 -0.46
N PRO A 56 -11.98 24.49 0.74
CA PRO A 56 -11.00 25.59 0.89
C PRO A 56 -9.68 25.25 0.21
N ILE A 57 -9.13 26.20 -0.51
CA ILE A 57 -7.82 26.05 -1.14
C ILE A 57 -6.69 26.22 -0.12
N PRO A 58 -5.50 25.63 -0.35
CA PRO A 58 -4.34 25.82 0.50
C PRO A 58 -3.84 27.27 0.45
N ASP A 59 -3.10 27.64 1.49
CA ASP A 59 -2.43 28.95 1.57
C ASP A 59 -1.27 29.00 0.55
N GLU A 60 -1.47 29.76 -0.51
CA GLU A 60 -0.55 29.87 -1.62
C GLU A 60 0.80 30.47 -1.21
N GLU A 61 0.80 31.49 -0.34
CA GLU A 61 2.03 32.14 0.11
C GLU A 61 2.93 31.15 0.86
N LYS A 62 2.33 30.21 1.59
CA LYS A 62 3.08 29.16 2.30
C LYS A 62 3.56 28.04 1.37
N LEU A 63 2.83 27.74 0.30
CA LEU A 63 3.22 26.73 -0.69
C LEU A 63 4.33 27.23 -1.63
N ARG A 64 4.27 28.47 -2.05
CA ARG A 64 5.17 29.05 -3.05
C ARG A 64 6.67 28.78 -2.82
N PRO A 65 7.24 28.87 -1.60
CA PRO A 65 8.64 28.51 -1.38
C PRO A 65 9.00 27.07 -1.73
N PHE A 66 8.09 26.11 -1.50
CA PHE A 66 8.30 24.69 -1.83
C PHE A 66 8.26 24.48 -3.32
N LEU A 67 7.28 25.07 -4.00
CA LEU A 67 7.10 24.95 -5.44
C LEU A 67 8.23 25.64 -6.20
N THR A 68 8.70 26.81 -5.73
CA THR A 68 9.83 27.52 -6.32
C THR A 68 11.13 26.73 -6.16
N ALA A 69 11.33 26.06 -5.03
CA ALA A 69 12.49 25.20 -4.81
C ALA A 69 12.50 23.95 -5.71
N ASP A 70 11.34 23.55 -6.25
CA ASP A 70 11.14 22.36 -7.09
C ASP A 70 10.62 22.74 -8.51
N THR A 71 10.90 23.96 -8.97
CA THR A 71 10.33 24.53 -10.21
C THR A 71 10.52 23.59 -11.42
N GLU A 72 11.72 23.06 -11.60
CA GLU A 72 12.02 22.18 -12.75
C GLU A 72 11.08 20.97 -12.79
N ARG A 73 10.88 20.31 -11.65
CA ARG A 73 9.97 19.17 -11.55
C ARG A 73 8.52 19.56 -11.77
N VAL A 74 8.08 20.68 -11.17
CA VAL A 74 6.71 21.18 -11.31
C VAL A 74 6.37 21.47 -12.78
N LEU A 75 7.26 22.07 -13.53
CA LEU A 75 7.05 22.35 -14.96
C LEU A 75 7.07 21.06 -15.77
N LYS A 76 8.07 20.20 -15.53
CA LYS A 76 8.22 18.92 -16.24
C LYS A 76 7.03 17.99 -16.04
N ASP A 77 6.55 17.82 -14.81
CA ASP A 77 5.44 16.91 -14.50
C ASP A 77 4.16 17.37 -15.20
N LYS A 78 3.88 18.69 -15.21
CA LYS A 78 2.75 19.26 -15.97
C LYS A 78 2.90 19.02 -17.47
N ASP A 79 4.10 19.24 -18.04
CA ASP A 79 4.35 19.05 -19.47
C ASP A 79 4.20 17.58 -19.86
N THR A 80 4.64 16.65 -19.02
CA THR A 80 4.42 15.20 -19.17
C THR A 80 2.93 14.88 -19.27
N ILE A 81 2.09 15.42 -18.37
CA ILE A 81 0.64 15.18 -18.43
C ILE A 81 0.01 15.82 -19.67
N SER A 82 0.41 17.05 -20.00
CA SER A 82 -0.10 17.75 -21.19
C SER A 82 0.26 17.06 -22.51
N SER A 83 1.38 16.33 -22.54
CA SER A 83 1.76 15.48 -23.69
C SER A 83 1.02 14.13 -23.74
N GLY A 84 0.15 13.84 -22.78
CA GLY A 84 -0.61 12.59 -22.71
C GLY A 84 0.14 11.44 -22.02
N GLU A 85 1.12 11.74 -21.17
CA GLU A 85 1.86 10.78 -20.38
C GLU A 85 1.75 11.09 -18.88
N PHE A 86 2.08 10.13 -18.02
CA PHE A 86 2.13 10.32 -16.56
C PHE A 86 3.02 9.27 -15.88
N HIS A 87 3.40 9.51 -14.64
CA HIS A 87 4.17 8.58 -13.81
C HIS A 87 3.24 7.57 -13.13
N SER A 88 2.93 6.48 -13.85
CA SER A 88 2.05 5.41 -13.37
C SER A 88 2.65 4.68 -12.17
N PHE A 89 1.86 4.41 -11.13
CA PHE A 89 2.25 3.69 -9.91
C PHE A 89 3.46 4.31 -9.17
N GLY A 90 3.69 5.61 -9.31
CA GLY A 90 4.87 6.27 -8.76
C GLY A 90 6.19 5.87 -9.41
N SER A 91 6.14 5.29 -10.61
CA SER A 91 7.33 5.01 -11.43
C SER A 91 8.09 6.28 -11.79
N LYS A 92 9.41 6.15 -11.93
CA LYS A 92 10.26 7.21 -12.51
C LYS A 92 10.12 7.31 -14.03
N LYS A 93 9.53 6.30 -14.66
CA LYS A 93 9.25 6.28 -16.11
C LYS A 93 7.86 6.85 -16.36
N SER A 94 7.70 7.53 -17.49
CA SER A 94 6.38 7.94 -17.97
C SER A 94 5.71 6.82 -18.76
N PHE A 95 4.39 6.82 -18.73
CA PHE A 95 3.50 5.89 -19.42
C PHE A 95 2.35 6.68 -20.07
N PRO A 96 1.74 6.18 -21.14
CA PRO A 96 0.58 6.83 -21.73
C PRO A 96 -0.55 7.05 -20.71
N LEU A 97 -1.07 8.26 -20.63
CA LEU A 97 -2.26 8.60 -19.85
C LEU A 97 -3.51 8.23 -20.67
N ASP A 98 -3.84 6.94 -20.64
CA ASP A 98 -5.01 6.41 -21.34
C ASP A 98 -6.21 6.34 -20.38
N LEU A 99 -7.27 7.07 -20.71
CA LEU A 99 -8.54 7.09 -19.97
C LEU A 99 -9.61 6.19 -20.59
N ASN A 100 -9.27 5.44 -21.66
CA ASN A 100 -10.21 4.58 -22.35
C ASN A 100 -10.50 3.31 -21.52
N PRO A 101 -11.75 2.87 -21.41
CA PRO A 101 -12.08 1.51 -21.00
C PRO A 101 -11.79 0.54 -22.16
N VAL A 102 -11.54 -0.73 -21.82
CA VAL A 102 -11.41 -1.78 -22.85
C VAL A 102 -12.76 -2.08 -23.48
N ASN A 103 -13.83 -2.05 -22.70
CA ASN A 103 -15.19 -2.31 -23.18
C ASN A 103 -16.17 -1.29 -22.59
N GLY A 104 -16.16 -0.08 -23.14
CA GLY A 104 -16.95 1.07 -22.67
C GLY A 104 -18.47 0.94 -22.86
N SER A 105 -18.96 -0.05 -23.57
CA SER A 105 -20.42 -0.32 -23.72
C SER A 105 -20.97 -1.32 -22.72
N ARG A 106 -20.09 -2.04 -22.01
CA ARG A 106 -20.46 -3.10 -21.08
C ARG A 106 -20.77 -2.55 -19.68
N HIS A 107 -21.90 -2.95 -19.13
CA HIS A 107 -22.21 -2.60 -17.74
C HIS A 107 -21.21 -3.28 -16.77
N TRP A 108 -20.68 -2.54 -15.78
CA TRP A 108 -19.67 -3.02 -14.84
C TRP A 108 -20.10 -4.29 -14.06
N ALA A 109 -21.39 -4.45 -13.81
CA ALA A 109 -21.95 -5.61 -13.09
C ALA A 109 -22.27 -6.82 -13.99
N THR A 110 -21.80 -6.83 -15.22
CA THR A 110 -21.94 -8.00 -16.11
C THR A 110 -20.76 -8.95 -15.88
N ASP A 111 -21.07 -10.23 -15.63
CA ASP A 111 -20.03 -11.26 -15.48
C ASP A 111 -19.30 -11.42 -16.82
N HIS A 112 -17.99 -11.35 -16.80
CA HIS A 112 -17.15 -11.52 -17.98
C HIS A 112 -15.80 -12.12 -17.60
N LYS A 113 -15.26 -12.87 -18.52
CA LYS A 113 -13.85 -13.22 -18.47
C LYS A 113 -13.09 -12.09 -19.15
N VAL A 114 -12.43 -11.23 -18.37
CA VAL A 114 -11.51 -10.24 -18.95
C VAL A 114 -10.41 -11.02 -19.67
N PRO A 115 -10.12 -10.70 -20.93
CA PRO A 115 -8.89 -11.20 -21.54
C PRO A 115 -7.71 -10.84 -20.62
N VAL A 116 -6.70 -11.64 -20.62
CA VAL A 116 -5.46 -11.69 -19.79
C VAL A 116 -4.80 -10.36 -19.38
N GLN A 117 -5.52 -9.24 -19.39
CA GLN A 117 -5.01 -7.92 -19.07
C GLN A 117 -5.17 -7.59 -17.59
N ASP A 118 -4.16 -6.94 -17.02
CA ASP A 118 -4.22 -6.45 -15.65
C ASP A 118 -5.07 -5.18 -15.56
N LEU A 119 -6.23 -5.27 -14.91
CA LEU A 119 -7.16 -4.15 -14.73
C LEU A 119 -6.53 -2.94 -14.03
N LYS A 120 -5.49 -3.15 -13.23
CA LYS A 120 -4.77 -2.06 -12.57
C LYS A 120 -4.14 -1.08 -13.55
N LEU A 121 -3.68 -1.57 -14.70
CA LEU A 121 -3.12 -0.72 -15.74
C LEU A 121 -4.17 0.21 -16.38
N ILE A 122 -5.44 -0.25 -16.42
CA ILE A 122 -6.56 0.57 -16.93
C ILE A 122 -6.97 1.60 -15.87
N TRP A 123 -7.04 1.17 -14.61
CA TRP A 123 -7.55 2.01 -13.53
C TRP A 123 -6.61 3.14 -13.13
N GLU A 124 -5.30 2.97 -13.30
CA GLU A 124 -4.30 3.90 -12.76
C GLU A 124 -4.43 5.31 -13.33
N GLY A 125 -4.52 5.46 -14.64
CA GLY A 125 -4.79 6.75 -15.27
C GLY A 125 -6.13 7.34 -14.84
N ALA A 126 -7.16 6.49 -14.74
CA ALA A 126 -8.51 6.88 -14.36
C ALA A 126 -8.69 7.20 -12.86
N ARG A 127 -7.68 6.98 -12.00
CA ARG A 127 -7.69 7.43 -10.59
C ARG A 127 -7.56 8.93 -10.43
N PHE A 128 -7.04 9.64 -11.43
CA PHE A 128 -6.74 11.06 -11.35
C PHE A 128 -5.73 11.45 -10.26
N CYS A 129 -4.87 10.54 -9.79
CA CYS A 129 -3.83 10.87 -8.82
C CYS A 129 -2.78 11.85 -9.39
N TRP A 130 -2.60 11.90 -10.70
CA TRP A 130 -1.71 12.79 -11.41
C TRP A 130 -2.13 14.28 -11.39
N VAL A 131 -3.36 14.59 -10.96
CA VAL A 131 -3.85 15.98 -10.89
C VAL A 131 -3.07 16.85 -9.92
N ASP A 132 -2.40 16.27 -8.94
CA ASP A 132 -1.55 16.98 -7.99
C ASP A 132 -0.41 17.72 -8.70
N ALA A 133 0.15 17.17 -9.78
CA ALA A 133 1.15 17.83 -10.61
C ALA A 133 0.58 19.08 -11.32
N LEU A 134 -0.66 19.00 -11.83
CA LEU A 134 -1.34 20.14 -12.42
C LEU A 134 -1.66 21.20 -11.37
N MET A 135 -2.11 20.79 -10.19
CA MET A 135 -2.39 21.71 -9.08
C MET A 135 -1.13 22.47 -8.64
N ARG A 136 0.01 21.77 -8.49
CA ARG A 136 1.31 22.38 -8.18
C ARG A 136 1.73 23.39 -9.24
N ASN A 137 1.56 23.05 -10.51
CA ASN A 137 1.89 23.94 -11.62
C ASN A 137 1.04 25.22 -11.60
N GLU A 138 -0.29 25.09 -11.43
CA GLU A 138 -1.18 26.26 -11.43
C GLU A 138 -0.85 27.22 -10.29
N VAL A 139 -0.61 26.71 -9.06
CA VAL A 139 -0.22 27.54 -7.91
C VAL A 139 1.15 28.22 -8.12
N LEU A 140 2.08 27.58 -8.84
CA LEU A 140 3.38 28.20 -9.13
C LEU A 140 3.28 29.28 -10.21
N THR A 141 2.55 29.01 -11.29
CA THR A 141 2.64 29.78 -12.54
C THR A 141 1.45 30.70 -12.79
N HIS A 142 0.27 30.42 -12.28
CA HIS A 142 -1.01 31.08 -12.59
C HIS A 142 -1.28 31.19 -14.09
N SER A 143 -0.77 30.22 -14.87
CA SER A 143 -0.83 30.30 -16.34
C SER A 143 -2.20 29.92 -16.91
N GLY A 144 -3.06 29.26 -16.16
CA GLY A 144 -4.32 28.68 -16.61
C GLY A 144 -4.15 27.43 -17.50
N LEU A 145 -2.93 27.08 -17.90
CA LEU A 145 -2.69 25.93 -18.79
C LEU A 145 -2.94 24.59 -18.09
N ALA A 146 -2.57 24.50 -16.82
CA ALA A 146 -2.82 23.29 -16.02
C ALA A 146 -4.32 23.11 -15.75
N GLU A 147 -5.05 24.20 -15.52
CA GLU A 147 -6.50 24.20 -15.39
C GLU A 147 -7.17 23.69 -16.68
N VAL A 148 -6.80 24.24 -17.84
CA VAL A 148 -7.34 23.80 -19.14
C VAL A 148 -7.10 22.29 -19.33
N CYS A 149 -5.88 21.82 -19.08
CA CYS A 149 -5.55 20.40 -19.18
C CYS A 149 -6.43 19.53 -18.27
N PHE A 150 -6.67 19.96 -17.03
CA PHE A 150 -7.55 19.23 -16.10
C PHE A 150 -8.98 19.10 -16.64
N TRP A 151 -9.57 20.20 -17.11
CA TRP A 151 -10.95 20.18 -17.63
C TRP A 151 -11.07 19.33 -18.90
N GLU A 152 -10.11 19.43 -19.82
CA GLU A 152 -10.07 18.58 -21.01
C GLU A 152 -10.00 17.09 -20.66
N LYS A 153 -9.17 16.71 -19.68
CA LYS A 153 -9.06 15.32 -19.23
C LYS A 153 -10.30 14.85 -18.48
N LEU A 154 -10.97 15.70 -17.71
CA LEU A 154 -12.23 15.37 -17.07
C LEU A 154 -13.37 15.19 -18.10
N ASP A 155 -13.44 16.06 -19.10
CA ASP A 155 -14.38 15.93 -20.21
C ASP A 155 -14.13 14.64 -20.99
N GLU A 156 -12.85 14.36 -21.33
CA GLU A 156 -12.42 13.12 -21.98
C GLU A 156 -12.85 11.88 -21.19
N PHE A 157 -12.58 11.86 -19.88
CA PHE A 157 -12.98 10.76 -19.02
C PHE A 157 -14.49 10.54 -19.03
N ASN A 158 -15.29 11.59 -18.84
CA ASN A 158 -16.75 11.51 -18.78
C ASN A 158 -17.37 11.06 -20.10
N GLN A 159 -16.78 11.45 -21.23
CA GLN A 159 -17.23 11.01 -22.57
C GLN A 159 -16.91 9.54 -22.82
N LYS A 160 -15.71 9.10 -22.48
CA LYS A 160 -15.22 7.74 -22.74
C LYS A 160 -15.71 6.70 -21.74
N ASN A 161 -16.11 7.13 -20.55
CA ASN A 161 -16.54 6.27 -19.45
C ASN A 161 -17.96 6.63 -18.98
N PRO A 162 -18.98 6.35 -19.80
CA PRO A 162 -20.36 6.61 -19.43
C PRO A 162 -20.71 5.94 -18.09
N VAL A 163 -21.58 6.56 -17.28
CA VAL A 163 -21.89 6.11 -15.94
C VAL A 163 -22.31 4.64 -15.91
N ASN A 164 -21.66 3.86 -15.06
CA ASN A 164 -21.85 2.41 -14.87
C ASN A 164 -21.42 1.54 -16.07
N LEU A 165 -20.72 2.08 -17.06
CA LEU A 165 -20.18 1.29 -18.17
C LEU A 165 -18.66 1.23 -18.14
N GLY A 166 -18.11 0.09 -18.55
CA GLY A 166 -16.67 -0.16 -18.65
C GLY A 166 -15.97 -0.49 -17.32
N GLU A 167 -14.70 -0.82 -17.45
CA GLU A 167 -13.83 -1.30 -16.37
C GLU A 167 -13.57 -0.23 -15.30
N ASN A 168 -13.59 1.05 -15.68
CA ASN A 168 -13.38 2.17 -14.76
C ASN A 168 -14.52 2.36 -13.74
N TRP A 169 -15.63 1.67 -13.90
CA TRP A 169 -16.74 1.61 -12.95
C TRP A 169 -16.79 0.29 -12.14
N GLU A 170 -15.93 -0.67 -12.42
CA GLU A 170 -15.98 -2.01 -11.83
C GLU A 170 -15.62 -2.01 -10.36
N SER A 171 -14.53 -1.38 -9.98
CA SER A 171 -14.08 -1.25 -8.58
C SER A 171 -14.59 0.02 -7.93
N ALA A 172 -15.42 -0.10 -6.89
CA ALA A 172 -15.91 1.07 -6.13
C ALA A 172 -14.78 1.81 -5.40
N GLN A 173 -13.68 1.14 -5.06
CA GLN A 173 -12.49 1.80 -4.53
C GLN A 173 -11.87 2.75 -5.56
N GLU A 174 -11.70 2.31 -6.81
CA GLU A 174 -11.14 3.14 -7.88
C GLU A 174 -12.04 4.35 -8.17
N VAL A 175 -13.36 4.12 -8.18
CA VAL A 175 -14.38 5.18 -8.26
C VAL A 175 -14.22 6.16 -7.08
N GLY A 176 -13.94 5.67 -5.88
CA GLY A 176 -13.76 6.48 -4.67
C GLY A 176 -12.49 7.33 -4.70
N LEU A 177 -11.35 6.76 -5.08
CA LEU A 177 -10.08 7.50 -5.19
C LEU A 177 -10.19 8.62 -6.24
N ARG A 178 -10.76 8.30 -7.40
CA ARG A 178 -11.05 9.28 -8.45
C ARG A 178 -11.95 10.41 -7.97
N LEU A 179 -13.03 10.10 -7.25
CA LEU A 179 -13.93 11.10 -6.67
C LEU A 179 -13.17 12.09 -5.79
N ILE A 180 -12.31 11.61 -4.89
CA ILE A 180 -11.52 12.46 -3.99
C ILE A 180 -10.61 13.39 -4.79
N ASN A 181 -9.87 12.87 -5.77
CA ASN A 181 -8.93 13.64 -6.58
C ASN A 181 -9.63 14.69 -7.45
N ILE A 182 -10.73 14.32 -8.13
CA ILE A 182 -11.53 15.26 -8.92
C ILE A 182 -12.12 16.37 -8.03
N ALA A 183 -12.70 16.01 -6.86
CA ALA A 183 -13.26 16.99 -5.95
C ALA A 183 -12.22 17.99 -5.46
N PHE A 184 -11.00 17.52 -5.15
CA PHE A 184 -9.92 18.37 -4.67
C PHE A 184 -9.37 19.29 -5.79
N ALA A 185 -9.06 18.73 -6.95
CA ALA A 185 -8.53 19.49 -8.09
C ALA A 185 -9.55 20.53 -8.59
N ALA A 186 -10.81 20.14 -8.78
CA ALA A 186 -11.87 21.07 -9.18
C ALA A 186 -12.07 22.19 -8.15
N SER A 187 -11.96 21.88 -6.85
CA SER A 187 -12.04 22.92 -5.81
C SER A 187 -10.92 23.95 -5.94
N LEU A 188 -9.70 23.54 -6.29
CA LEU A 188 -8.60 24.46 -6.54
C LEU A 188 -8.88 25.31 -7.80
N PHE A 189 -9.08 24.66 -8.95
CA PHE A 189 -9.19 25.33 -10.24
C PHE A 189 -10.38 26.28 -10.35
N LEU A 190 -11.49 26.02 -9.66
CA LEU A 190 -12.63 26.92 -9.62
C LEU A 190 -12.41 28.18 -8.75
N GLN A 191 -11.40 28.17 -7.87
CA GLN A 191 -11.13 29.27 -6.94
C GLN A 191 -9.84 30.04 -7.27
N MET A 192 -8.96 29.50 -8.13
CA MET A 192 -7.71 30.18 -8.52
C MET A 192 -8.00 31.47 -9.30
N PRO A 193 -7.25 32.55 -9.03
CA PRO A 193 -7.32 33.76 -9.85
C PRO A 193 -7.05 33.45 -11.32
N LYS A 194 -7.87 33.98 -12.19
CA LYS A 194 -7.68 33.80 -13.65
C LYS A 194 -6.63 34.77 -14.16
N SER A 195 -5.74 34.27 -15.01
CA SER A 195 -4.78 35.12 -15.71
C SER A 195 -5.51 36.15 -16.58
N ASP A 196 -5.07 37.42 -16.53
CA ASP A 196 -5.59 38.51 -17.36
C ASP A 196 -5.48 38.25 -18.87
N ASN A 197 -4.77 37.22 -19.29
CA ASN A 197 -4.58 36.84 -20.69
C ASN A 197 -5.73 36.01 -21.29
N VAL A 198 -6.75 35.63 -20.51
CA VAL A 198 -7.94 34.96 -21.05
C VAL A 198 -8.96 36.02 -21.44
N TYR A 199 -9.05 36.35 -22.74
CA TYR A 199 -9.99 37.31 -23.37
C TYR A 199 -11.47 36.91 -23.21
N LEU A 200 -11.93 36.49 -22.06
CA LEU A 200 -13.32 36.23 -21.77
C LEU A 200 -13.95 37.45 -21.09
N THR A 201 -15.11 37.86 -21.59
CA THR A 201 -15.90 38.87 -20.87
C THR A 201 -16.28 38.31 -19.48
N SER A 202 -16.44 39.17 -18.47
CA SER A 202 -16.79 38.77 -17.10
C SER A 202 -18.04 37.87 -17.05
N VAL A 203 -19.02 38.07 -17.93
CA VAL A 203 -20.23 37.25 -18.04
C VAL A 203 -19.91 35.83 -18.56
N LYS A 204 -19.17 35.74 -19.68
CA LYS A 204 -18.77 34.42 -20.23
C LYS A 204 -17.87 33.65 -19.24
N HIS A 205 -17.09 34.36 -18.47
CA HIS A 205 -16.25 33.72 -17.43
C HIS A 205 -17.13 33.10 -16.32
N SER A 206 -18.12 33.82 -15.80
CA SER A 206 -19.00 33.29 -14.76
C SER A 206 -19.85 32.11 -15.26
N GLU A 207 -20.28 32.13 -16.52
CA GLU A 207 -20.97 30.99 -17.15
C GLU A 207 -20.09 29.75 -17.24
N LEU A 208 -18.82 29.92 -17.65
CA LEU A 208 -17.88 28.79 -17.75
C LEU A 208 -17.57 28.20 -16.36
N VAL A 209 -17.34 29.04 -15.34
CA VAL A 209 -17.12 28.57 -13.95
C VAL A 209 -18.33 27.77 -13.47
N GLN A 210 -19.54 28.24 -13.74
CA GLN A 210 -20.76 27.54 -13.36
C GLN A 210 -20.90 26.20 -14.11
N GLU A 211 -20.63 26.18 -15.42
CA GLU A 211 -20.66 24.96 -16.23
C GLU A 211 -19.68 23.92 -15.67
N ARG A 212 -18.45 24.32 -15.31
CA ARG A 212 -17.43 23.44 -14.72
C ARG A 212 -17.82 22.93 -13.32
N ALA A 213 -18.43 23.79 -12.51
CA ALA A 213 -18.97 23.41 -11.22
C ALA A 213 -20.13 22.37 -11.37
N ASP A 214 -21.03 22.58 -12.30
CA ASP A 214 -22.16 21.68 -12.58
C ASP A 214 -21.67 20.32 -13.09
N LEU A 215 -20.71 20.31 -14.04
CA LEU A 215 -20.08 19.08 -14.52
C LEU A 215 -19.41 18.30 -13.37
N THR A 216 -18.69 19.00 -12.51
CA THR A 216 -18.03 18.39 -11.35
C THR A 216 -19.08 17.78 -10.40
N ALA A 217 -20.13 18.53 -10.09
CA ALA A 217 -21.22 18.07 -9.23
C ALA A 217 -21.87 16.79 -9.76
N GLN A 218 -22.18 16.75 -11.07
CA GLN A 218 -22.77 15.57 -11.74
C GLN A 218 -21.83 14.37 -11.66
N THR A 219 -20.54 14.59 -11.95
CA THR A 219 -19.53 13.54 -11.88
C THR A 219 -19.42 12.97 -10.47
N ILE A 220 -19.28 13.82 -9.45
CA ILE A 220 -19.16 13.41 -8.04
C ILE A 220 -20.42 12.66 -7.57
N GLN A 221 -21.61 13.15 -7.94
CA GLN A 221 -22.88 12.49 -7.58
C GLN A 221 -22.98 11.08 -8.18
N ALA A 222 -22.63 10.92 -9.46
CA ALA A 222 -22.64 9.60 -10.11
C ALA A 222 -21.70 8.61 -9.39
N HIS A 223 -20.50 9.06 -9.05
CA HIS A 223 -19.51 8.27 -8.31
C HIS A 223 -20.03 7.89 -6.91
N ALA A 224 -20.57 8.85 -6.15
CA ALA A 224 -21.10 8.60 -4.82
C ALA A 224 -22.29 7.62 -4.82
N LYS A 225 -23.21 7.75 -5.78
CA LYS A 225 -24.32 6.80 -6.00
C LYS A 225 -23.80 5.39 -6.29
N ARG A 226 -22.77 5.25 -7.14
CA ARG A 226 -22.13 3.95 -7.44
C ARG A 226 -21.54 3.31 -6.17
N ILE A 227 -20.76 4.06 -5.38
CA ILE A 227 -20.12 3.59 -4.15
C ILE A 227 -21.19 3.17 -3.11
N SER A 228 -22.17 4.02 -2.85
CA SER A 228 -23.16 3.78 -1.79
C SER A 228 -23.95 2.48 -1.97
N LYS A 229 -24.21 2.08 -3.21
CA LYS A 229 -24.97 0.86 -3.55
C LYS A 229 -24.16 -0.43 -3.37
N THR A 230 -22.84 -0.37 -3.36
CA THR A 230 -21.96 -1.56 -3.30
C THR A 230 -21.12 -1.67 -2.02
N MET A 231 -21.38 -0.81 -1.04
CA MET A 231 -20.67 -0.80 0.25
C MET A 231 -20.66 -2.16 0.97
N ILE A 232 -21.60 -3.07 0.66
CA ILE A 232 -21.60 -4.44 1.20
C ILE A 232 -20.35 -5.22 0.80
N TYR A 233 -19.83 -4.99 -0.43
CA TYR A 233 -18.58 -5.59 -0.89
C TYR A 233 -17.38 -5.08 -0.07
N ALA A 234 -17.22 -3.78 0.05
CA ALA A 234 -16.16 -3.17 0.84
C ALA A 234 -16.15 -3.68 2.30
N LYS A 235 -17.33 -3.79 2.91
CA LYS A 235 -17.48 -4.37 4.25
C LYS A 235 -17.08 -5.85 4.33
N SER A 236 -17.20 -6.61 3.24
CA SER A 236 -16.81 -8.01 3.20
C SER A 236 -15.29 -8.18 3.09
N GLN A 237 -14.60 -7.20 2.51
CA GLN A 237 -13.15 -7.26 2.29
C GLN A 237 -12.35 -6.94 3.56
N ARG A 238 -12.86 -6.09 4.47
CA ARG A 238 -12.18 -5.65 5.70
C ARG A 238 -10.76 -5.12 5.42
N ASN A 239 -10.62 -4.27 4.41
CA ASN A 239 -9.33 -3.74 3.96
C ASN A 239 -9.46 -2.27 3.52
N ASN A 240 -8.48 -1.75 2.77
CA ASN A 240 -8.43 -0.39 2.25
C ASN A 240 -9.68 0.01 1.43
N HIS A 241 -10.39 -0.93 0.76
CA HIS A 241 -11.64 -0.64 0.04
C HIS A 241 -12.66 0.04 0.95
N LEU A 242 -12.88 -0.50 2.15
CA LEU A 242 -13.86 0.08 3.09
C LEU A 242 -13.51 1.52 3.45
N LEU A 243 -12.23 1.81 3.69
CA LEU A 243 -11.78 3.14 4.10
C LEU A 243 -11.83 4.12 2.92
N SER A 244 -11.38 3.72 1.73
CA SER A 244 -11.40 4.56 0.53
C SER A 244 -12.83 4.92 0.10
N GLU A 245 -13.72 3.93 0.04
CA GLU A 245 -15.11 4.14 -0.34
C GLU A 245 -15.85 4.99 0.70
N ALA A 246 -15.59 4.79 1.99
CA ALA A 246 -16.17 5.59 3.05
C ALA A 246 -15.69 7.05 3.04
N ALA A 247 -14.39 7.30 2.86
CA ALA A 247 -13.81 8.63 2.71
C ALA A 247 -14.36 9.36 1.47
N ALA A 248 -14.55 8.65 0.35
CA ALA A 248 -15.14 9.20 -0.85
C ALA A 248 -16.61 9.65 -0.64
N LEU A 249 -17.43 8.87 0.09
CA LEU A 249 -18.79 9.30 0.44
C LEU A 249 -18.77 10.55 1.33
N MET A 250 -17.86 10.64 2.31
CA MET A 250 -17.70 11.85 3.12
C MET A 250 -17.26 13.06 2.27
N THR A 251 -16.40 12.84 1.29
CA THR A 251 -15.96 13.89 0.35
C THR A 251 -17.16 14.39 -0.48
N ALA A 252 -17.93 13.47 -1.07
CA ALA A 252 -19.12 13.82 -1.84
C ALA A 252 -20.12 14.65 -1.01
N ALA A 253 -20.37 14.27 0.24
CA ALA A 253 -21.25 15.01 1.14
C ALA A 253 -20.69 16.38 1.57
N ALA A 254 -19.37 16.56 1.56
CA ALA A 254 -18.74 17.84 1.88
C ALA A 254 -18.88 18.83 0.71
N VAL A 255 -18.68 18.33 -0.54
CA VAL A 255 -18.72 19.19 -1.75
C VAL A 255 -20.09 19.30 -2.38
N LEU A 256 -21.06 18.42 -2.03
CA LEU A 256 -22.45 18.45 -2.47
C LEU A 256 -23.40 18.52 -1.27
N PRO A 257 -23.34 19.56 -0.43
CA PRO A 257 -24.09 19.62 0.83
C PRO A 257 -25.61 19.65 0.65
N HIS A 258 -26.11 20.08 -0.49
CA HIS A 258 -27.53 20.20 -0.80
C HIS A 258 -28.07 19.01 -1.64
N ALA A 259 -27.21 18.07 -2.05
CA ALA A 259 -27.68 16.87 -2.73
C ALA A 259 -28.59 16.04 -1.84
N GLN A 260 -29.66 15.46 -2.43
CA GLN A 260 -30.67 14.67 -1.72
C GLN A 260 -30.07 13.59 -0.82
N ASP A 261 -29.01 12.93 -1.28
CA ASP A 261 -28.33 11.82 -0.57
C ASP A 261 -27.18 12.30 0.35
N SER A 262 -26.87 13.60 0.41
CA SER A 262 -25.68 14.15 1.07
C SER A 262 -25.59 13.72 2.54
N GLU A 263 -26.65 13.87 3.30
CA GLU A 263 -26.67 13.47 4.72
C GLU A 263 -26.48 11.95 4.90
N HIS A 264 -27.09 11.16 4.01
CA HIS A 264 -26.90 9.71 4.01
C HIS A 264 -25.45 9.33 3.70
N TRP A 265 -24.79 9.97 2.71
CA TRP A 265 -23.40 9.74 2.39
C TRP A 265 -22.49 10.09 3.56
N TRP A 266 -22.70 11.24 4.21
CA TRP A 266 -21.93 11.64 5.38
C TRP A 266 -22.04 10.64 6.52
N LYS A 267 -23.28 10.28 6.93
CA LYS A 267 -23.54 9.33 8.02
C LYS A 267 -22.95 7.94 7.70
N THR A 268 -23.19 7.45 6.49
CA THR A 268 -22.70 6.14 6.03
C THR A 268 -21.19 6.11 5.93
N GLY A 269 -20.59 7.11 5.32
CA GLY A 269 -19.15 7.25 5.20
C GLY A 269 -18.48 7.29 6.57
N LYS A 270 -18.87 8.22 7.43
CA LYS A 270 -18.33 8.38 8.78
C LYS A 270 -18.44 7.10 9.62
N LYS A 271 -19.61 6.47 9.66
CA LYS A 271 -19.83 5.21 10.39
C LYS A 271 -18.88 4.11 9.90
N ASN A 272 -18.77 3.91 8.59
CA ASN A 272 -17.95 2.85 8.02
C ASN A 272 -16.46 3.14 8.13
N PHE A 273 -16.05 4.40 7.98
CA PHE A 273 -14.66 4.81 8.14
C PHE A 273 -14.17 4.57 9.58
N PHE A 274 -14.91 5.06 10.57
CA PHE A 274 -14.53 4.89 11.97
C PHE A 274 -14.57 3.43 12.44
N SER A 275 -15.61 2.68 12.04
CA SER A 275 -15.68 1.26 12.37
C SER A 275 -14.58 0.46 11.65
N GLY A 276 -14.27 0.82 10.40
CA GLY A 276 -13.17 0.23 9.63
C GLY A 276 -11.82 0.44 10.30
N LEU A 277 -11.48 1.67 10.67
CA LEU A 277 -10.23 1.96 11.40
C LEU A 277 -10.15 1.20 12.73
N ASN A 278 -11.26 1.15 13.49
CA ASN A 278 -11.27 0.43 14.75
C ASN A 278 -11.02 -1.08 14.60
N ASP A 279 -11.52 -1.68 13.52
CA ASP A 279 -11.35 -3.11 13.21
C ASP A 279 -9.98 -3.41 12.58
N GLN A 280 -9.52 -2.53 11.68
CA GLN A 280 -8.35 -2.77 10.84
C GLN A 280 -7.01 -2.34 11.46
N ILE A 281 -7.02 -1.51 12.50
CA ILE A 281 -5.80 -1.12 13.22
C ILE A 281 -5.70 -1.91 14.52
N ALA A 282 -4.60 -2.62 14.69
CA ALA A 282 -4.27 -3.33 15.92
C ALA A 282 -3.94 -2.34 17.06
N PRO A 283 -3.98 -2.75 18.33
CA PRO A 283 -3.60 -1.89 19.45
C PRO A 283 -2.20 -1.29 19.34
N ASN A 284 -1.23 -2.04 18.82
CA ASN A 284 0.14 -1.56 18.57
C ASN A 284 0.29 -0.71 17.31
N GLY A 285 -0.79 -0.45 16.55
CA GLY A 285 -0.78 0.38 15.35
C GLY A 285 -0.58 -0.37 14.04
N CYS A 286 -0.36 -1.68 14.06
CA CYS A 286 -0.24 -2.47 12.82
C CYS A 286 -1.54 -2.43 12.02
N TYR A 287 -1.42 -2.19 10.72
CA TYR A 287 -2.56 -2.21 9.80
C TYR A 287 -2.84 -3.64 9.31
N ILE A 288 -4.11 -4.02 9.25
CA ILE A 288 -4.57 -5.40 8.98
C ILE A 288 -4.03 -6.04 7.70
N GLN A 289 -3.63 -5.23 6.71
CA GLN A 289 -3.11 -5.73 5.43
C GLN A 289 -1.61 -6.05 5.46
N HIS A 290 -0.90 -5.78 6.57
CA HIS A 290 0.53 -6.03 6.72
C HIS A 290 1.36 -5.52 5.53
N SER A 291 1.02 -4.33 5.03
CA SER A 291 1.65 -3.69 3.87
C SER A 291 1.99 -2.25 4.20
N SER A 292 3.24 -1.86 3.99
CA SER A 292 3.68 -0.48 4.16
C SER A 292 2.96 0.46 3.20
N ASN A 293 2.74 0.04 1.95
CA ASN A 293 2.02 0.84 0.96
C ASN A 293 0.56 1.09 1.34
N TYR A 294 -0.18 0.04 1.74
CA TYR A 294 -1.57 0.22 2.18
C TYR A 294 -1.68 0.90 3.53
N HIS A 295 -0.68 0.79 4.40
CA HIS A 295 -0.59 1.57 5.63
C HIS A 295 -0.47 3.07 5.32
N ARG A 296 0.39 3.45 4.35
CA ARG A 296 0.50 4.82 3.85
C ARG A 296 -0.82 5.32 3.25
N LEU A 297 -1.46 4.54 2.39
CA LEU A 297 -2.77 4.90 1.82
C LEU A 297 -3.81 5.14 2.91
N MET A 298 -3.88 4.25 3.91
CA MET A 298 -4.79 4.41 5.06
C MET A 298 -4.52 5.72 5.80
N LEU A 299 -3.25 6.06 6.06
CA LEU A 299 -2.90 7.33 6.72
C LEU A 299 -3.24 8.55 5.86
N GLN A 300 -3.07 8.51 4.54
CA GLN A 300 -3.49 9.59 3.65
C GLN A 300 -5.02 9.79 3.69
N LEU A 301 -5.79 8.71 3.70
CA LEU A 301 -7.24 8.78 3.90
C LEU A 301 -7.62 9.33 5.29
N VAL A 302 -6.87 8.99 6.33
CA VAL A 302 -7.07 9.53 7.70
C VAL A 302 -6.80 11.04 7.73
N ILE A 303 -5.72 11.52 7.12
CA ILE A 303 -5.39 12.94 7.01
C ILE A 303 -6.49 13.69 6.23
N TRP A 304 -6.94 13.11 5.11
CA TRP A 304 -8.02 13.66 4.32
C TRP A 304 -9.32 13.78 5.10
N VAL A 305 -9.71 12.72 5.80
CA VAL A 305 -10.93 12.71 6.64
C VAL A 305 -10.81 13.67 7.82
N ASP A 306 -9.61 13.87 8.40
CA ASP A 306 -9.40 14.91 9.41
C ASP A 306 -9.78 16.29 8.89
N ARG A 307 -9.35 16.62 7.66
CA ARG A 307 -9.74 17.88 6.99
C ARG A 307 -11.26 17.99 6.83
N LEU A 308 -11.94 16.92 6.37
CA LEU A 308 -13.40 16.93 6.19
C LEU A 308 -14.16 17.07 7.53
N LEU A 309 -13.68 16.43 8.60
CA LEU A 309 -14.27 16.56 9.94
C LEU A 309 -14.15 18.02 10.44
N ARG A 310 -12.99 18.65 10.25
CA ARG A 310 -12.80 20.07 10.61
C ARG A 310 -13.74 21.00 9.86
N LEU A 311 -13.97 20.77 8.57
CA LEU A 311 -14.91 21.54 7.77
C LEU A 311 -16.37 21.41 8.24
N LYS A 312 -16.70 20.31 8.91
CA LYS A 312 -18.01 20.04 9.51
C LYS A 312 -18.05 20.36 11.01
N ASN A 313 -16.98 20.90 11.60
CA ASN A 313 -16.83 21.12 13.05
C ASN A 313 -17.07 19.84 13.87
N GLU A 314 -16.61 18.71 13.36
CA GLU A 314 -16.70 17.42 14.02
C GLU A 314 -15.32 16.92 14.45
N ASP A 315 -15.28 16.08 15.48
CA ASP A 315 -14.05 15.52 16.03
C ASP A 315 -13.94 14.01 15.81
N TRP A 316 -12.71 13.51 15.95
CA TRP A 316 -12.43 12.08 16.01
C TRP A 316 -13.05 11.42 17.24
N PRO A 317 -13.58 10.19 17.13
CA PRO A 317 -14.00 9.42 18.30
C PRO A 317 -12.81 9.20 19.25
N ARG A 318 -12.96 9.56 20.52
CA ARG A 318 -11.89 9.46 21.54
C ARG A 318 -11.20 8.08 21.55
N LYS A 319 -11.96 7.00 21.39
CA LYS A 319 -11.47 5.62 21.38
C LYS A 319 -10.52 5.28 20.21
N LEU A 320 -10.53 6.07 19.13
CA LEU A 320 -9.64 5.84 17.97
C LEU A 320 -8.29 6.55 18.13
N ILE A 321 -8.21 7.60 18.93
CA ILE A 321 -7.00 8.43 19.06
C ILE A 321 -5.76 7.60 19.44
N PRO A 322 -5.78 6.70 20.43
CA PRO A 322 -4.62 5.87 20.75
C PRO A 322 -4.17 5.01 19.57
N LYS A 323 -5.11 4.38 18.85
CA LYS A 323 -4.78 3.58 17.66
C LYS A 323 -4.17 4.43 16.55
N LEU A 324 -4.72 5.63 16.30
CA LEU A 324 -4.21 6.55 15.29
C LEU A 324 -2.81 7.09 15.64
N ARG A 325 -2.52 7.31 16.90
CA ARG A 325 -1.16 7.62 17.37
C ARG A 325 -0.20 6.47 17.13
N ASN A 326 -0.60 5.27 17.53
CA ASN A 326 0.23 4.09 17.39
C ASN A 326 0.47 3.70 15.93
N THR A 327 -0.51 3.87 15.04
CA THR A 327 -0.35 3.53 13.62
C THR A 327 0.63 4.48 12.90
N VAL A 328 0.69 5.76 13.29
CA VAL A 328 1.72 6.70 12.81
C VAL A 328 3.12 6.24 13.27
N ARG A 329 3.27 5.91 14.56
CA ARG A 329 4.54 5.43 15.14
C ARG A 329 4.97 4.10 14.51
N TYR A 330 4.01 3.22 14.24
CA TYR A 330 4.24 1.91 13.63
C TYR A 330 4.86 2.05 12.23
N LEU A 331 4.25 2.84 11.34
CA LEU A 331 4.79 3.05 10.01
C LEU A 331 6.14 3.80 10.04
N TYR A 332 6.30 4.77 10.94
CA TYR A 332 7.56 5.49 11.13
C TYR A 332 8.73 4.55 11.47
N ALA A 333 8.48 3.48 12.26
CA ALA A 333 9.51 2.51 12.62
C ALA A 333 10.08 1.74 11.41
N PHE A 334 9.31 1.57 10.34
CA PHE A 334 9.77 0.94 9.09
C PHE A 334 10.59 1.87 8.21
N CYS A 335 10.60 3.18 8.48
CA CYS A 335 11.28 4.16 7.63
C CYS A 335 12.67 4.53 8.17
N ASP A 336 13.57 4.90 7.27
CA ASP A 336 14.81 5.58 7.64
C ASP A 336 14.47 7.03 8.08
N PRO A 337 14.91 7.46 9.27
CA PRO A 337 14.53 8.75 9.83
C PRO A 337 15.13 9.96 9.12
N GLN A 338 16.11 9.78 8.23
CA GLN A 338 16.76 10.87 7.50
C GLN A 338 16.16 11.07 6.10
N ASN A 339 16.05 9.98 5.32
CA ASN A 339 15.61 10.04 3.93
C ASN A 339 14.13 9.69 3.72
N GLY A 340 13.41 9.20 4.74
CA GLY A 340 12.00 8.85 4.65
C GLY A 340 11.68 7.57 3.87
N LYS A 341 12.68 6.89 3.33
CA LYS A 341 12.49 5.61 2.64
C LYS A 341 12.01 4.55 3.61
N CYS A 342 11.08 3.73 3.17
CA CYS A 342 10.39 2.73 3.99
C CYS A 342 10.62 1.32 3.44
N SER A 343 10.64 0.32 4.33
CA SER A 343 10.57 -1.10 3.93
C SER A 343 9.35 -1.36 3.05
N ASN A 344 9.53 -2.08 1.95
CA ASN A 344 8.48 -2.36 0.96
C ASN A 344 7.74 -3.67 1.29
N VAL A 345 7.36 -3.87 2.55
CA VAL A 345 6.74 -5.11 3.01
C VAL A 345 5.28 -5.22 2.58
N GLY A 346 4.87 -6.44 2.25
CA GLY A 346 3.51 -6.78 1.86
C GLY A 346 3.12 -6.28 0.47
N HIS A 347 1.83 -6.32 0.15
CA HIS A 347 1.34 -5.88 -1.15
C HIS A 347 1.68 -4.42 -1.44
N ASN A 348 2.32 -4.19 -2.57
CA ASN A 348 2.56 -2.88 -3.14
C ASN A 348 1.97 -2.81 -4.55
N ASP A 349 0.81 -2.19 -4.67
CA ASP A 349 0.09 -2.02 -5.93
C ASP A 349 0.20 -0.61 -6.51
N GLY A 350 1.18 0.16 -6.05
CA GLY A 350 1.41 1.52 -6.49
C GLY A 350 0.43 2.56 -5.92
N SER A 351 -0.49 2.15 -5.02
CA SER A 351 -1.50 3.08 -4.48
C SER A 351 -0.85 4.21 -3.70
N LEU A 352 -1.04 5.43 -4.21
CA LEU A 352 -0.66 6.69 -3.58
C LEU A 352 -1.74 7.70 -3.92
N LEU A 353 -2.44 8.23 -2.91
CA LEU A 353 -3.56 9.16 -3.15
C LEU A 353 -3.06 10.58 -3.42
N PHE A 354 -2.04 11.03 -2.68
CA PHE A 354 -1.44 12.35 -2.78
C PHE A 354 0.07 12.24 -2.80
N SER A 355 0.71 12.63 -3.90
CA SER A 355 2.18 12.66 -4.02
C SER A 355 2.76 14.03 -3.71
N PHE A 356 2.19 15.09 -4.27
CA PHE A 356 2.62 16.49 -4.13
C PHE A 356 4.15 16.65 -4.16
N GLY A 357 4.77 16.16 -5.24
CA GLY A 357 6.19 16.33 -5.51
C GLY A 357 7.14 15.42 -4.72
N SER A 358 6.64 14.53 -3.87
CA SER A 358 7.50 13.54 -3.22
C SER A 358 7.72 12.31 -4.10
N ASP A 359 8.89 11.69 -3.94
CA ASP A 359 9.17 10.40 -4.56
C ASP A 359 8.29 9.30 -3.96
N TYR A 360 8.00 8.28 -4.76
CA TYR A 360 7.11 7.20 -4.33
C TYR A 360 7.63 6.42 -3.12
N ASP A 361 8.94 6.24 -3.02
CA ASP A 361 9.59 5.53 -1.91
C ASP A 361 9.81 6.41 -0.66
N ASP A 362 9.51 7.72 -0.72
CA ASP A 362 9.53 8.64 0.43
C ASP A 362 8.15 8.65 1.14
N TYR A 363 8.09 8.03 2.30
CA TYR A 363 6.89 7.98 3.14
C TYR A 363 6.80 9.13 4.13
N SER A 364 7.89 9.92 4.24
CA SER A 364 7.99 10.96 5.25
C SER A 364 6.91 12.05 5.15
N PRO A 365 6.41 12.49 3.96
CA PRO A 365 5.35 13.48 3.90
C PRO A 365 4.05 13.04 4.59
N THR A 366 3.64 11.80 4.34
CA THR A 366 2.42 11.23 4.96
C THR A 366 2.58 11.08 6.47
N ILE A 367 3.72 10.54 6.92
CA ILE A 367 4.01 10.32 8.34
C ILE A 367 4.15 11.66 9.07
N GLN A 368 4.77 12.66 8.44
CA GLN A 368 4.92 14.03 8.97
C GLN A 368 3.56 14.69 9.19
N ALA A 369 2.68 14.63 8.18
CA ALA A 369 1.33 15.20 8.27
C ALA A 369 0.49 14.50 9.35
N ALA A 370 0.48 13.17 9.38
CA ALA A 370 -0.22 12.40 10.41
C ALA A 370 0.36 12.64 11.82
N GLY A 371 1.70 12.78 11.93
CA GLY A 371 2.39 13.10 13.16
C GLY A 371 1.98 14.47 13.75
N GLN A 372 1.81 15.48 12.90
CA GLN A 372 1.31 16.78 13.33
C GLN A 372 -0.12 16.71 13.89
N ILE A 373 -1.00 15.92 13.26
CA ILE A 373 -2.39 15.76 13.68
C ILE A 373 -2.47 14.96 14.99
N PHE A 374 -1.89 13.78 15.06
CA PHE A 374 -2.14 12.81 16.13
C PHE A 374 -1.10 12.79 17.24
N LEU A 375 0.16 13.20 16.96
CA LEU A 375 1.23 13.27 17.95
C LEU A 375 1.56 14.71 18.34
N GLY A 376 0.96 15.71 17.69
CA GLY A 376 1.19 17.14 17.94
C GLY A 376 2.61 17.61 17.59
N ARG A 377 3.39 16.80 16.88
CA ARG A 377 4.79 17.10 16.53
C ARG A 377 5.18 16.61 15.15
N LYS A 378 6.19 17.20 14.57
CA LYS A 378 6.89 16.72 13.40
C LYS A 378 7.82 15.57 13.80
N LEU A 379 7.90 14.54 12.96
CA LEU A 379 8.75 13.35 13.17
C LEU A 379 10.06 13.42 12.37
N PHE A 380 10.07 14.21 11.33
CA PHE A 380 11.22 14.44 10.46
C PHE A 380 11.65 15.92 10.50
N PRO A 381 12.89 16.27 10.13
CA PRO A 381 13.32 17.64 9.98
C PRO A 381 12.44 18.42 8.98
N LYS A 382 12.34 19.73 9.16
CA LYS A 382 11.65 20.63 8.22
C LYS A 382 12.29 20.53 6.82
N GLY A 383 11.46 20.51 5.78
CA GLY A 383 11.92 20.42 4.40
C GLY A 383 10.80 20.13 3.41
N PRO A 384 11.12 19.65 2.19
CA PRO A 384 10.13 19.38 1.12
C PRO A 384 8.96 18.51 1.57
N ARG A 385 9.18 17.60 2.49
CA ARG A 385 8.16 16.72 3.09
C ARG A 385 7.03 17.44 3.83
N ASP A 386 7.18 18.72 4.13
CA ASP A 386 6.13 19.53 4.74
C ASP A 386 5.08 20.03 3.73
N GLU A 387 5.35 19.96 2.43
CA GLU A 387 4.46 20.41 1.36
C GLU A 387 3.08 19.75 1.45
N LEU A 388 3.02 18.42 1.60
CA LEU A 388 1.77 17.68 1.75
C LEU A 388 0.88 18.22 2.89
N SER A 389 1.51 18.61 4.01
CA SER A 389 0.78 19.18 5.16
C SER A 389 0.11 20.51 4.81
N LEU A 390 0.71 21.30 3.94
CA LEU A 390 0.13 22.57 3.47
C LEU A 390 -1.02 22.34 2.49
N TRP A 391 -0.84 21.42 1.54
CA TRP A 391 -1.89 21.05 0.59
C TRP A 391 -3.15 20.55 1.28
N LEU A 392 -3.00 19.76 2.34
CA LEU A 392 -4.13 19.17 3.06
C LEU A 392 -4.59 20.04 4.25
N ASP A 393 -4.07 21.27 4.38
CA ASP A 393 -4.37 22.20 5.48
C ASP A 393 -4.25 21.51 6.86
N VAL A 394 -3.15 20.78 7.07
CA VAL A 394 -2.89 20.07 8.31
C VAL A 394 -2.64 21.08 9.43
N GLN A 395 -3.51 21.03 10.45
CA GLN A 395 -3.39 21.88 11.63
C GLN A 395 -2.87 21.04 12.80
N LYS A 396 -1.97 21.64 13.57
CA LYS A 396 -1.55 21.07 14.84
C LYS A 396 -2.75 21.06 15.80
N ARG A 397 -3.25 19.87 16.10
CA ARG A 397 -4.34 19.68 17.06
C ARG A 397 -3.77 19.22 18.40
N VAL A 398 -4.26 19.80 19.47
CA VAL A 398 -4.15 19.25 20.81
C VAL A 398 -5.33 18.28 20.97
N LEU A 399 -5.25 17.12 20.30
CA LEU A 399 -6.25 16.07 20.45
C LEU A 399 -6.04 15.42 21.82
N PHE A 400 -6.77 15.91 22.82
CA PHE A 400 -6.82 15.37 24.16
C PHE A 400 -5.43 15.12 24.80
N GLN A 401 -4.85 16.14 25.41
CA GLN A 401 -3.86 15.95 26.46
C GLN A 401 -4.57 15.23 27.60
N SER A 402 -4.50 13.90 27.66
CA SER A 402 -4.66 13.24 28.94
C SER A 402 -3.40 13.61 29.74
N GLU A 403 -3.58 14.08 30.95
CA GLU A 403 -2.50 14.38 31.92
C GLU A 403 -1.61 13.17 32.24
N ARG A 404 -1.86 12.04 31.61
CA ARG A 404 -1.10 10.79 31.66
C ARG A 404 -1.04 10.14 30.27
N ASP A 405 -0.51 10.84 29.27
CA ASP A 405 0.10 10.18 28.14
C ASP A 405 1.45 9.57 28.60
N THR A 406 1.33 8.60 29.51
CA THR A 406 2.44 7.71 29.74
C THR A 406 2.64 6.95 28.42
N ASP A 407 3.73 7.20 27.74
CA ASP A 407 4.26 6.47 26.59
C ASP A 407 4.47 4.96 26.90
N THR A 408 3.86 4.47 27.96
CA THR A 408 4.16 3.24 28.69
C THR A 408 3.61 1.96 28.09
N ALA A 409 2.93 2.02 26.93
CA ALA A 409 2.36 0.82 26.33
C ALA A 409 2.43 0.75 24.80
N TYR A 410 3.29 1.56 24.15
CA TYR A 410 3.50 1.40 22.70
C TYR A 410 4.57 0.33 22.46
N GLU A 411 4.15 -0.84 22.05
CA GLU A 411 5.08 -1.93 21.73
C GLU A 411 5.67 -1.87 20.31
N GLY A 412 5.01 -1.22 19.36
CA GLY A 412 5.47 -1.07 17.98
C GLY A 412 5.70 -2.38 17.23
N PRO A 413 6.36 -2.34 16.07
CA PRO A 413 6.85 -3.56 15.41
C PRO A 413 7.98 -4.19 16.23
N LEU A 414 8.17 -5.50 16.07
CA LEU A 414 9.26 -6.21 16.74
C LEU A 414 10.59 -5.81 16.07
N SER A 415 11.38 -5.01 16.76
CA SER A 415 12.62 -4.45 16.22
C SER A 415 13.73 -4.37 17.26
N VAL A 416 14.98 -4.39 16.78
CA VAL A 416 16.20 -4.27 17.59
C VAL A 416 17.26 -3.51 16.82
N GLY A 417 18.21 -2.90 17.52
CA GLY A 417 19.29 -2.10 16.95
C GLY A 417 19.29 -0.66 17.44
N LYS A 418 20.24 0.15 16.99
CA LYS A 418 20.41 1.56 17.38
C LYS A 418 20.60 2.47 16.17
N GLY A 419 19.98 3.65 16.23
CA GLY A 419 20.14 4.67 15.21
C GLY A 419 19.69 4.20 13.83
N ARG A 420 20.62 4.18 12.88
CA ARG A 420 20.37 3.78 11.49
C ARG A 420 20.78 2.32 11.18
N ILE A 421 21.18 1.55 12.19
CA ILE A 421 21.41 0.11 12.09
C ILE A 421 20.29 -0.57 12.87
N LYS A 422 19.29 -1.10 12.16
CA LYS A 422 18.10 -1.70 12.76
C LYS A 422 17.66 -2.95 12.00
N ALA A 423 17.11 -3.90 12.75
CA ALA A 423 16.44 -5.07 12.23
C ALA A 423 14.96 -5.05 12.67
N LEU A 424 14.07 -5.43 11.75
CA LEU A 424 12.62 -5.53 11.99
C LEU A 424 12.19 -6.96 11.64
N LEU A 425 11.58 -7.64 12.60
CA LEU A 425 11.07 -9.00 12.45
C LEU A 425 9.55 -8.96 12.33
N LEU A 426 8.99 -9.40 11.19
CA LEU A 426 7.55 -9.47 10.97
C LEU A 426 6.95 -10.59 11.81
N SER A 427 6.36 -10.24 12.93
CA SER A 427 5.83 -11.17 13.93
C SER A 427 4.37 -10.91 14.29
N GLU A 428 3.71 -9.98 13.59
CA GLU A 428 2.32 -9.65 13.88
C GLU A 428 1.39 -10.78 13.44
N PRO A 429 0.42 -11.18 14.28
CA PRO A 429 -0.54 -12.20 13.89
C PRO A 429 -1.43 -11.72 12.75
N PHE A 430 -1.65 -12.54 11.74
CA PHE A 430 -2.55 -12.24 10.64
C PHE A 430 -4.01 -12.25 11.10
N ARG A 431 -4.73 -11.16 10.85
CA ARG A 431 -6.11 -10.97 11.31
C ARG A 431 -7.16 -10.98 10.19
N GLY A 432 -6.76 -11.20 8.96
CA GLY A 432 -7.64 -11.09 7.82
C GLY A 432 -7.08 -11.80 6.62
N ARG A 433 -6.82 -11.06 5.57
CA ARG A 433 -6.23 -11.58 4.34
C ARG A 433 -4.78 -11.15 4.26
N PRO A 434 -3.84 -11.96 4.74
CA PRO A 434 -2.43 -11.65 4.57
C PRO A 434 -2.09 -11.51 3.09
N ALA A 435 -1.16 -10.64 2.81
CA ALA A 435 -0.73 -10.34 1.46
C ALA A 435 0.24 -11.39 0.94
N HIS A 436 1.26 -11.66 1.74
CA HIS A 436 2.38 -12.53 1.46
C HIS A 436 2.46 -13.66 2.48
N ASP A 437 3.10 -14.76 2.10
CA ASP A 437 3.46 -15.85 3.01
C ASP A 437 4.88 -15.60 3.55
N ASP A 438 4.99 -14.62 4.44
CA ASP A 438 6.24 -13.99 4.88
C ASP A 438 6.45 -14.06 6.41
N ARG A 439 6.06 -15.17 7.04
CA ARG A 439 6.20 -15.39 8.48
C ARG A 439 7.64 -15.28 8.95
N LEU A 440 7.87 -14.43 9.96
CA LEU A 440 9.18 -14.10 10.50
C LEU A 440 10.16 -13.56 9.43
N HIS A 441 9.63 -12.89 8.40
CA HIS A 441 10.44 -12.12 7.47
C HIS A 441 11.27 -11.08 8.22
N LEU A 442 12.55 -10.98 7.86
CA LEU A 442 13.50 -10.08 8.48
C LEU A 442 13.92 -8.97 7.52
N GLU A 443 13.69 -7.73 7.90
CA GLU A 443 14.22 -6.53 7.27
C GLU A 443 15.45 -6.04 8.03
N VAL A 444 16.53 -5.70 7.33
CA VAL A 444 17.74 -5.13 7.94
C VAL A 444 18.13 -3.84 7.22
N TRP A 445 18.17 -2.77 8.00
CA TRP A 445 18.59 -1.45 7.54
C TRP A 445 19.96 -1.09 8.10
N ILE A 446 20.85 -0.65 7.24
CA ILE A 446 22.20 -0.18 7.60
C ILE A 446 22.46 1.17 6.91
N ASN A 447 22.59 2.21 7.73
CA ASN A 447 22.90 3.57 7.27
C ASN A 447 21.98 4.11 6.17
N GLY A 448 20.68 3.76 6.23
CA GLY A 448 19.65 4.23 5.30
C GLY A 448 19.52 3.39 4.03
N VAL A 449 20.19 2.25 3.97
CA VAL A 449 20.03 1.24 2.93
C VAL A 449 19.35 0.01 3.52
N ASN A 450 18.33 -0.50 2.84
CA ASN A 450 17.69 -1.76 3.18
C ASN A 450 18.53 -2.91 2.61
N GLU A 451 19.34 -3.55 3.45
CA GLU A 451 20.27 -4.61 3.05
C GLU A 451 19.63 -5.99 2.95
N LEU A 452 18.65 -6.28 3.82
CA LEU A 452 17.76 -7.43 3.66
C LEU A 452 16.37 -6.90 3.45
N MET A 453 15.83 -7.08 2.24
CA MET A 453 14.62 -6.40 1.78
C MET A 453 13.51 -7.38 1.39
N ASP A 454 12.27 -6.91 1.37
CA ASP A 454 11.14 -7.64 0.79
C ASP A 454 11.16 -7.54 -0.73
N ALA A 455 10.70 -8.59 -1.41
CA ALA A 455 10.65 -8.65 -2.87
C ALA A 455 9.63 -7.70 -3.50
N GLY A 456 8.64 -7.24 -2.73
CA GLY A 456 7.51 -6.46 -3.24
C GLY A 456 6.47 -7.30 -3.96
N THR A 457 5.78 -6.73 -4.95
CA THR A 457 4.62 -7.38 -5.58
C THR A 457 4.78 -7.66 -7.07
N TYR A 458 5.33 -6.75 -7.83
CA TYR A 458 5.41 -6.70 -9.29
C TYR A 458 4.03 -6.57 -9.95
N ARG A 459 3.30 -7.67 -10.22
CA ARG A 459 1.98 -7.66 -10.86
C ARG A 459 1.03 -8.67 -10.24
N TYR A 460 -0.23 -8.33 -10.22
CA TYR A 460 -1.29 -9.27 -9.82
C TYR A 460 -1.70 -10.22 -10.95
N SER A 461 -1.62 -9.79 -12.21
CA SER A 461 -2.04 -10.57 -13.39
C SER A 461 -1.44 -10.04 -14.69
N GLY A 462 -1.74 -10.72 -15.80
CA GLY A 462 -1.43 -10.24 -17.15
C GLY A 462 -0.08 -10.65 -17.70
N ILE A 463 0.74 -11.39 -16.96
CA ILE A 463 1.99 -11.97 -17.46
C ILE A 463 2.07 -13.44 -17.02
N GLU A 464 2.08 -14.34 -17.98
CA GLU A 464 2.15 -15.77 -17.71
C GLU A 464 3.33 -16.11 -16.78
N GLY A 465 3.03 -16.89 -15.74
CA GLY A 465 4.00 -17.32 -14.73
C GLY A 465 4.42 -16.23 -13.71
N TRP A 466 3.85 -15.01 -13.77
CA TRP A 466 4.15 -13.91 -12.84
C TRP A 466 2.93 -13.42 -12.05
N ASP A 467 1.76 -14.03 -12.23
CA ASP A 467 0.54 -13.60 -11.56
C ASP A 467 0.66 -13.67 -10.04
N ASN A 468 0.88 -12.51 -9.42
CA ASN A 468 1.12 -12.32 -7.98
C ASN A 468 2.20 -13.28 -7.41
N ARG A 469 3.27 -13.51 -8.16
CA ARG A 469 4.23 -14.58 -7.88
C ARG A 469 5.18 -14.27 -6.71
N LEU A 470 5.43 -12.99 -6.44
CA LEU A 470 6.29 -12.59 -5.32
C LEU A 470 5.60 -12.69 -3.94
N LYS A 471 4.35 -13.18 -3.86
CA LYS A 471 3.63 -13.40 -2.59
C LYS A 471 4.08 -14.65 -1.83
N TYR A 472 4.84 -15.55 -2.46
CA TYR A 472 5.22 -16.84 -1.89
C TYR A 472 6.48 -16.76 -1.04
N ALA A 473 6.59 -17.63 -0.04
CA ALA A 473 7.69 -17.67 0.92
C ALA A 473 9.09 -17.73 0.28
N VAL A 474 9.21 -18.34 -0.91
CA VAL A 474 10.48 -18.43 -1.64
C VAL A 474 11.09 -17.08 -2.02
N SER A 475 10.32 -16.00 -2.01
CA SER A 475 10.77 -14.63 -2.36
C SER A 475 11.09 -13.76 -1.14
N HIS A 476 10.80 -14.23 0.08
CA HIS A 476 10.94 -13.48 1.32
C HIS A 476 12.11 -13.96 2.18
N ASN A 477 12.56 -13.14 3.12
CA ASN A 477 13.65 -13.47 4.06
C ASN A 477 13.15 -14.40 5.16
N VAL A 478 12.79 -15.62 4.80
CA VAL A 478 12.16 -16.63 5.68
C VAL A 478 12.83 -18.00 5.53
N MET A 479 12.49 -18.89 6.46
CA MET A 479 12.80 -20.32 6.36
C MET A 479 11.58 -21.08 5.82
N THR A 480 11.83 -22.07 4.95
CA THR A 480 10.81 -23.05 4.55
C THR A 480 11.31 -24.48 4.80
N VAL A 481 10.37 -25.42 4.97
CA VAL A 481 10.63 -26.84 5.23
C VAL A 481 10.02 -27.67 4.11
N ASP A 482 10.80 -28.60 3.54
CA ASP A 482 10.38 -29.54 2.48
C ASP A 482 9.71 -28.84 1.28
N ARG A 483 10.15 -27.61 0.97
CA ARG A 483 9.58 -26.76 -0.10
C ARG A 483 8.09 -26.46 0.06
N LYS A 484 7.56 -26.51 1.30
CA LYS A 484 6.16 -26.21 1.58
C LYS A 484 5.99 -24.76 1.94
N GLU A 485 4.90 -24.16 1.42
CA GLU A 485 4.45 -22.86 1.89
C GLU A 485 3.89 -22.99 3.31
N PRO A 486 4.21 -22.04 4.21
CA PRO A 486 3.63 -21.97 5.55
C PRO A 486 2.11 -21.91 5.59
N MET A 487 1.47 -21.21 4.64
CA MET A 487 0.02 -21.09 4.55
C MET A 487 -0.55 -21.80 3.32
N THR A 488 -1.87 -22.01 3.32
CA THR A 488 -2.60 -22.60 2.19
C THR A 488 -3.00 -21.53 1.18
N ASP A 489 -2.46 -21.60 -0.06
CA ASP A 489 -2.89 -20.74 -1.16
C ASP A 489 -4.33 -21.08 -1.60
N ALA A 490 -5.26 -20.18 -1.36
CA ALA A 490 -6.67 -20.30 -1.71
C ALA A 490 -7.09 -19.39 -2.89
N GLY A 491 -6.12 -18.70 -3.51
CA GLY A 491 -6.32 -17.85 -4.68
C GLY A 491 -5.46 -16.59 -4.67
N LYS A 492 -5.65 -15.76 -5.69
CA LYS A 492 -4.79 -14.58 -5.98
C LYS A 492 -4.53 -13.67 -4.76
N PHE A 493 -5.54 -13.47 -3.91
CA PHE A 493 -5.51 -12.56 -2.76
C PHE A 493 -6.01 -13.24 -1.48
N LEU A 494 -5.87 -14.55 -1.38
CA LEU A 494 -6.39 -15.29 -0.24
C LEU A 494 -5.43 -16.40 0.17
N TRP A 495 -4.88 -16.23 1.37
CA TRP A 495 -4.22 -17.26 2.13
C TRP A 495 -5.16 -17.75 3.23
N LEU A 496 -5.17 -19.04 3.49
CA LEU A 496 -5.90 -19.70 4.57
C LEU A 496 -4.91 -20.43 5.48
N ASP A 497 -5.42 -20.90 6.62
CA ASP A 497 -4.65 -21.53 7.67
C ASP A 497 -3.53 -20.58 8.21
N PRO A 498 -3.90 -19.33 8.58
CA PRO A 498 -2.94 -18.47 9.24
C PRO A 498 -2.53 -19.15 10.55
N ASP A 499 -1.24 -19.41 10.68
CA ASP A 499 -0.65 -19.99 11.87
C ASP A 499 -0.62 -19.02 13.05
N GLU A 500 -0.36 -19.53 14.23
CA GLU A 500 -0.12 -18.71 15.40
C GLU A 500 1.34 -18.25 15.44
N THR A 501 1.54 -16.94 15.34
CA THR A 501 2.83 -16.31 15.61
C THR A 501 2.85 -15.78 17.04
N LYS A 502 3.92 -16.06 17.76
CA LYS A 502 4.11 -15.65 19.16
C LYS A 502 5.45 -14.93 19.34
N ILE A 503 5.40 -13.72 19.91
CA ILE A 503 6.61 -13.04 20.37
C ILE A 503 7.11 -13.77 21.61
N VAL A 504 8.35 -14.25 21.56
CA VAL A 504 9.02 -14.96 22.65
C VAL A 504 9.81 -13.99 23.53
N SER A 505 10.45 -13.00 22.92
CA SER A 505 11.19 -11.96 23.62
C SER A 505 11.19 -10.65 22.86
N ARG A 506 11.13 -9.55 23.61
CA ARG A 506 11.23 -8.18 23.12
C ARG A 506 12.04 -7.36 24.12
N ASN A 507 13.34 -7.20 23.86
CA ASN A 507 14.21 -6.36 24.67
C ASN A 507 15.37 -5.80 23.82
N GLU A 508 16.22 -4.96 24.41
CA GLU A 508 17.34 -4.34 23.69
C GLU A 508 18.47 -5.32 23.34
N ALA A 509 18.59 -6.44 24.08
CA ALA A 509 19.64 -7.44 23.85
C ALA A 509 19.27 -8.38 22.70
N TYR A 510 17.99 -8.69 22.51
CA TYR A 510 17.51 -9.49 21.39
C TYR A 510 15.99 -9.44 21.25
N ILE A 511 15.54 -9.74 20.04
CA ILE A 511 14.14 -10.01 19.72
C ILE A 511 14.00 -11.46 19.27
N SER A 512 12.88 -12.09 19.63
CA SER A 512 12.60 -13.47 19.22
C SER A 512 11.11 -13.69 19.03
N ALA A 513 10.76 -14.38 17.97
CA ALA A 513 9.40 -14.82 17.69
C ALA A 513 9.39 -16.24 17.11
N GLU A 514 8.27 -16.93 17.28
CA GLU A 514 8.06 -18.29 16.79
C GLU A 514 6.71 -18.44 16.12
N HIS A 515 6.59 -19.40 15.21
CA HIS A 515 5.33 -19.80 14.60
C HIS A 515 5.22 -21.31 14.46
N ASN A 516 3.97 -21.79 14.32
CA ASN A 516 3.65 -23.22 14.24
C ASN A 516 3.17 -23.65 12.83
N ALA A 517 3.50 -22.90 11.78
CA ALA A 517 3.10 -23.21 10.40
C ALA A 517 3.48 -24.61 9.93
N PHE A 518 4.56 -25.17 10.48
CA PHE A 518 5.03 -26.52 10.17
C PHE A 518 4.54 -27.60 11.16
N SER A 519 3.47 -27.34 11.92
CA SER A 519 2.90 -28.29 12.88
C SER A 519 2.43 -29.60 12.25
N SER A 520 2.06 -29.60 10.96
CA SER A 520 1.75 -30.80 10.19
C SER A 520 2.97 -31.74 9.99
N LEU A 521 4.18 -31.22 10.21
CA LEU A 521 5.45 -31.96 10.21
C LEU A 521 5.96 -32.18 11.65
N ASN A 522 5.15 -31.90 12.66
CA ASN A 522 5.55 -31.86 14.06
C ASN A 522 6.74 -30.92 14.37
N LEU A 523 6.79 -29.79 13.66
CA LEU A 523 7.85 -28.81 13.76
C LEU A 523 7.29 -27.41 14.07
N LYS A 524 8.07 -26.65 14.83
CA LYS A 524 7.90 -25.22 15.09
C LYS A 524 9.19 -24.49 14.71
N HIS A 525 9.07 -23.31 14.12
CA HIS A 525 10.20 -22.46 13.81
C HIS A 525 10.26 -21.27 14.76
N ARG A 526 11.45 -20.97 15.28
CA ARG A 526 11.75 -19.79 16.07
C ARG A 526 12.91 -19.04 15.42
N ARG A 527 12.75 -17.75 15.24
CA ARG A 527 13.83 -16.85 14.82
C ARG A 527 14.17 -15.87 15.93
N THR A 528 15.46 -15.77 16.23
CA THR A 528 16.03 -14.85 17.23
C THR A 528 17.03 -13.92 16.54
N VAL A 529 16.91 -12.62 16.76
CA VAL A 529 17.81 -11.59 16.19
C VAL A 529 18.48 -10.85 17.34
N ARG A 530 19.81 -10.86 17.36
CA ARG A 530 20.65 -10.18 18.35
C ARG A 530 21.49 -9.10 17.68
N PRO A 531 21.45 -7.85 18.16
CA PRO A 531 22.43 -6.86 17.75
C PRO A 531 23.81 -7.25 18.23
N ILE A 532 24.80 -7.07 17.38
CA ILE A 532 26.22 -7.16 17.70
C ILE A 532 26.87 -5.81 17.40
N GLU A 533 28.16 -5.67 17.68
CA GLU A 533 28.86 -4.37 17.57
C GLU A 533 28.61 -3.66 16.22
N ASN A 534 28.69 -4.41 15.11
CA ASN A 534 28.57 -3.85 13.75
C ASN A 534 27.53 -4.61 12.90
N GLY A 535 26.37 -5.01 13.46
CA GLY A 535 25.36 -5.72 12.71
C GLY A 535 24.45 -6.58 13.56
N PHE A 536 24.14 -7.80 13.06
CA PHE A 536 23.19 -8.71 13.69
C PHE A 536 23.64 -10.16 13.57
N SER A 537 23.35 -10.94 14.63
CA SER A 537 23.31 -12.40 14.59
C SER A 537 21.84 -12.84 14.51
N VAL A 538 21.52 -13.67 13.54
CA VAL A 538 20.20 -14.27 13.34
C VAL A 538 20.31 -15.77 13.57
N THR A 539 19.52 -16.29 14.49
CA THR A 539 19.46 -17.72 14.82
C THR A 539 18.07 -18.23 14.44
N ASP A 540 18.02 -19.27 13.64
CA ASP A 540 16.82 -20.01 13.28
C ASP A 540 16.85 -21.38 13.96
N ASP A 541 15.92 -21.62 14.90
CA ASP A 541 15.75 -22.89 15.61
C ASP A 541 14.53 -23.62 15.05
N VAL A 542 14.71 -24.87 14.63
CA VAL A 542 13.61 -25.78 14.32
C VAL A 542 13.40 -26.71 15.51
N ILE A 543 12.24 -26.57 16.14
CA ILE A 543 11.92 -27.17 17.43
C ILE A 543 10.88 -28.28 17.21
N PRO A 544 11.10 -29.52 17.66
CA PRO A 544 10.13 -30.58 17.57
C PRO A 544 8.90 -30.31 18.45
N ILE A 545 7.70 -30.69 17.96
CA ILE A 545 6.44 -30.65 18.69
C ILE A 545 5.96 -32.10 18.90
N GLY A 546 5.71 -32.47 20.17
CA GLY A 546 5.25 -33.82 20.50
C GLY A 546 6.30 -34.93 20.23
N GLU A 547 5.84 -36.11 19.86
CA GLU A 547 6.74 -37.21 19.48
C GLU A 547 7.29 -36.97 18.07
N ASN A 548 8.50 -36.42 17.99
CA ASN A 548 9.24 -36.35 16.73
C ASN A 548 9.87 -37.71 16.46
N LYS A 549 9.56 -38.27 15.29
CA LYS A 549 10.09 -39.58 14.85
C LYS A 549 11.53 -39.54 14.34
N GLY A 550 12.23 -38.40 14.49
CA GLY A 550 13.57 -38.20 13.95
C GLY A 550 13.61 -38.17 12.42
N GLU A 551 12.54 -37.71 11.80
CA GLU A 551 12.46 -37.56 10.34
C GLU A 551 13.44 -36.48 9.88
N GLU A 552 14.16 -36.75 8.79
CA GLU A 552 15.03 -35.79 8.16
C GLU A 552 14.23 -34.87 7.23
N HIS A 553 14.42 -33.56 7.37
CA HIS A 553 13.76 -32.55 6.56
C HIS A 553 14.77 -31.72 5.75
N LEU A 554 14.31 -31.13 4.65
CA LEU A 554 15.05 -30.15 3.88
C LEU A 554 14.69 -28.76 4.37
N TYR A 555 15.64 -28.04 4.98
CA TYR A 555 15.52 -26.65 5.38
C TYR A 555 16.08 -25.75 4.31
N ARG A 556 15.34 -24.67 3.96
CA ARG A 556 15.77 -23.65 3.01
C ARG A 556 15.67 -22.29 3.69
N PHE A 557 16.78 -21.58 3.78
CA PHE A 557 16.87 -20.20 4.25
C PHE A 557 17.10 -19.29 3.05
N HIS A 558 16.34 -18.21 2.99
CA HIS A 558 16.41 -17.26 1.88
C HIS A 558 16.65 -15.85 2.40
N TRP A 559 17.51 -15.11 1.70
CA TRP A 559 17.81 -13.72 1.95
C TRP A 559 17.81 -12.96 0.64
N LEU A 560 17.00 -11.87 0.53
CA LEU A 560 16.96 -11.00 -0.62
C LEU A 560 17.74 -9.71 -0.32
N LEU A 561 18.70 -9.38 -1.17
CA LEU A 561 19.57 -8.22 -1.03
C LEU A 561 19.51 -7.34 -2.28
N PRO A 562 19.85 -6.03 -2.17
CA PRO A 562 20.05 -5.18 -3.33
C PRO A 562 21.03 -5.80 -4.33
N ASN A 563 20.85 -5.45 -5.62
CA ASN A 563 21.77 -5.90 -6.66
C ASN A 563 23.15 -5.27 -6.46
N GLN A 564 24.15 -6.09 -6.16
CA GLN A 564 25.52 -5.67 -5.85
C GLN A 564 26.52 -6.76 -6.24
N SER A 565 27.81 -6.45 -6.20
CA SER A 565 28.87 -7.44 -6.39
C SER A 565 29.08 -8.28 -5.13
N PHE A 566 29.61 -9.48 -5.31
CA PHE A 566 29.91 -10.36 -4.19
C PHE A 566 31.17 -11.20 -4.40
N LYS A 567 31.75 -11.68 -3.29
CA LYS A 567 32.78 -12.71 -3.23
C LYS A 567 32.37 -13.73 -2.17
N TYR A 568 32.42 -15.01 -2.53
CA TYR A 568 32.11 -16.09 -1.59
C TYR A 568 33.32 -16.98 -1.37
N LYS A 569 33.64 -17.26 -0.11
CA LYS A 569 34.71 -18.17 0.28
C LYS A 569 34.44 -18.77 1.65
N LYS A 570 34.45 -20.12 1.73
CA LYS A 570 34.39 -20.87 3.00
C LYS A 570 33.26 -20.43 3.93
N GLY A 571 32.01 -20.37 3.43
CA GLY A 571 30.82 -20.00 4.22
C GLY A 571 30.69 -18.50 4.49
N ILE A 572 31.57 -17.66 3.95
CA ILE A 572 31.52 -16.20 4.10
C ILE A 572 31.25 -15.56 2.75
N LEU A 573 30.16 -14.79 2.69
CA LEU A 573 29.79 -13.94 1.56
C LEU A 573 30.16 -12.49 1.88
N VAL A 574 31.00 -11.88 1.09
CA VAL A 574 31.40 -10.47 1.18
C VAL A 574 30.73 -9.72 0.05
N LEU A 575 29.95 -8.71 0.40
CA LEU A 575 29.20 -7.83 -0.50
C LEU A 575 29.78 -6.41 -0.43
N ASP A 576 29.21 -5.46 -1.16
CA ASP A 576 29.78 -4.10 -1.23
C ASP A 576 29.78 -3.37 0.12
N ARG A 577 28.75 -3.60 0.99
CA ARG A 577 28.55 -2.89 2.27
C ARG A 577 28.51 -3.79 3.49
N ILE A 578 28.22 -5.06 3.28
CA ILE A 578 28.06 -6.02 4.38
C ILE A 578 28.82 -7.33 4.12
N ARG A 579 29.00 -8.09 5.18
CA ARG A 579 29.47 -9.47 5.14
C ARG A 579 28.41 -10.37 5.76
N MET A 580 28.14 -11.51 5.14
CA MET A 580 27.30 -12.56 5.70
C MET A 580 28.10 -13.83 5.92
N GLY A 581 27.96 -14.41 7.12
CA GLY A 581 28.53 -15.71 7.48
C GLY A 581 27.41 -16.69 7.80
N PHE A 582 27.58 -17.96 7.46
CA PHE A 582 26.59 -18.99 7.69
C PHE A 582 27.21 -20.15 8.48
N SER A 583 26.45 -20.67 9.46
CA SER A 583 26.81 -21.91 10.16
C SER A 583 25.57 -22.74 10.46
N SER A 584 25.74 -24.06 10.54
CA SER A 584 24.66 -25.03 10.70
C SER A 584 25.15 -26.28 11.40
N ASP A 585 24.25 -27.00 12.08
CA ASP A 585 24.53 -28.30 12.70
C ASP A 585 24.93 -29.37 11.69
N THR A 586 24.54 -29.22 10.42
CA THR A 586 24.83 -30.15 9.33
C THR A 586 25.46 -29.39 8.14
N PRO A 587 26.14 -30.11 7.21
CA PRO A 587 26.60 -29.47 5.97
C PRO A 587 25.48 -28.79 5.21
N PHE A 588 25.77 -27.61 4.64
CA PHE A 588 24.84 -26.86 3.82
C PHE A 588 25.41 -26.57 2.44
N THR A 589 24.53 -26.27 1.49
CA THR A 589 24.89 -25.74 0.17
C THR A 589 24.39 -24.31 0.04
N LEU A 590 25.13 -23.47 -0.68
CA LEU A 590 24.79 -22.06 -0.93
C LEU A 590 24.65 -21.83 -2.42
N ARG A 591 23.53 -21.24 -2.80
CA ARG A 591 23.24 -20.80 -4.16
C ARG A 591 22.89 -19.33 -4.19
N ILE A 592 23.37 -18.61 -5.22
CA ILE A 592 23.07 -17.19 -5.43
C ILE A 592 22.35 -17.06 -6.77
N VAL A 593 21.17 -16.44 -6.72
CA VAL A 593 20.33 -16.19 -7.88
C VAL A 593 20.19 -14.69 -8.11
N ARG A 594 20.36 -14.25 -9.34
CA ARG A 594 20.19 -12.86 -9.78
C ARG A 594 19.23 -12.82 -10.95
N GLY A 595 18.13 -12.08 -10.81
CA GLY A 595 17.17 -11.89 -11.89
C GLY A 595 16.62 -13.19 -12.48
N GLY A 596 16.42 -14.21 -11.66
CA GLY A 596 15.91 -15.51 -12.08
C GLY A 596 16.97 -16.50 -12.58
N TYR A 597 18.25 -16.14 -12.53
CA TYR A 597 19.34 -16.99 -13.00
C TYR A 597 20.30 -17.34 -11.86
N SER A 598 20.62 -18.61 -11.68
CA SER A 598 21.67 -19.07 -10.76
C SER A 598 23.03 -18.59 -11.30
N ILE A 599 23.71 -17.72 -10.53
CA ILE A 599 25.01 -17.15 -10.89
C ILE A 599 26.16 -17.74 -10.05
N PHE A 600 25.81 -18.46 -8.99
CA PHE A 600 26.74 -19.19 -8.14
C PHE A 600 26.03 -20.37 -7.47
N ASP A 601 26.68 -21.53 -7.41
CA ASP A 601 26.20 -22.73 -6.73
C ASP A 601 27.45 -23.51 -6.24
N ASP A 602 27.55 -23.75 -4.94
CA ASP A 602 28.65 -24.51 -4.34
C ASP A 602 28.31 -26.00 -4.11
N SER A 603 27.14 -26.46 -4.58
CA SER A 603 26.79 -27.87 -4.56
C SER A 603 27.80 -28.66 -5.41
N GLU A 604 28.29 -29.80 -4.90
CA GLU A 604 29.06 -30.74 -5.69
C GLU A 604 28.21 -31.19 -6.90
N LYS A 605 28.71 -30.96 -8.10
CA LYS A 605 28.01 -31.16 -9.37
C LYS A 605 27.65 -32.61 -9.57
N THR A 606 26.47 -33.02 -9.18
CA THR A 606 25.87 -34.29 -9.62
C THR A 606 24.51 -34.13 -10.28
N GLU A 607 24.13 -33.06 -10.76
CA GLU A 607 23.04 -32.76 -11.72
C GLU A 607 22.76 -31.27 -11.64
N LYS A 608 22.85 -30.57 -12.76
CA LYS A 608 22.18 -29.26 -12.91
C LYS A 608 20.68 -29.50 -12.74
N GLN A 609 20.20 -29.54 -11.50
CA GLN A 609 18.78 -29.41 -11.23
C GLN A 609 18.42 -27.97 -11.61
N ASP A 610 17.74 -27.79 -12.75
CA ASP A 610 16.99 -26.58 -13.04
C ASP A 610 15.91 -26.45 -11.95
N TYR A 611 16.21 -25.66 -10.93
CA TYR A 611 15.24 -25.33 -9.90
C TYR A 611 14.24 -24.37 -10.53
N LEU A 612 13.10 -24.88 -10.96
CA LEU A 612 12.01 -24.07 -11.54
C LEU A 612 11.64 -22.87 -10.68
N GLU A 613 11.92 -22.95 -9.38
CA GLU A 613 11.70 -21.88 -8.40
C GLU A 613 12.66 -20.71 -8.58
N ASP A 614 13.85 -20.89 -9.14
CA ASP A 614 14.87 -19.86 -9.29
C ASP A 614 14.41 -18.71 -10.20
N ARG A 615 13.53 -18.99 -11.16
CA ARG A 615 12.99 -17.95 -12.06
C ARG A 615 12.31 -16.80 -11.33
N TRP A 616 11.84 -17.00 -10.10
CA TRP A 616 11.18 -15.98 -9.27
C TRP A 616 12.10 -15.42 -8.17
N CYS A 617 13.27 -16.02 -7.95
CA CYS A 617 14.27 -15.54 -7.01
C CYS A 617 15.15 -14.46 -7.63
N GLY A 618 15.78 -13.62 -6.78
CA GLY A 618 16.69 -12.56 -7.25
C GLY A 618 16.00 -11.41 -7.98
N TRP A 619 14.76 -11.13 -7.63
CA TRP A 619 13.99 -10.00 -8.13
C TRP A 619 13.51 -9.10 -7.00
N TYR A 620 13.52 -7.80 -7.24
CA TYR A 620 12.92 -6.77 -6.41
C TYR A 620 11.94 -5.94 -7.24
N SER A 621 10.77 -5.69 -6.68
CA SER A 621 9.74 -4.84 -7.29
C SER A 621 9.59 -3.56 -6.47
N PRO A 622 10.21 -2.43 -6.86
CA PRO A 622 10.14 -1.18 -6.11
C PRO A 622 8.74 -0.60 -6.08
N THR A 623 7.99 -0.81 -7.16
CA THR A 623 6.58 -0.43 -7.28
C THR A 623 5.86 -1.37 -8.24
N TYR A 624 4.54 -1.21 -8.36
CA TYR A 624 3.73 -2.03 -9.26
C TYR A 624 4.17 -1.90 -10.70
N ASN A 625 4.09 -2.99 -11.46
CA ASN A 625 4.49 -3.08 -12.87
C ASN A 625 5.99 -2.92 -13.14
N GLU A 626 6.82 -2.77 -12.13
CA GLU A 626 8.27 -2.72 -12.26
C GLU A 626 8.95 -3.82 -11.46
N LYS A 627 9.98 -4.41 -12.01
CA LYS A 627 10.91 -5.27 -11.29
C LYS A 627 12.32 -5.10 -11.81
N GLU A 628 13.27 -5.28 -10.93
CA GLU A 628 14.69 -5.17 -11.22
C GLU A 628 15.45 -6.36 -10.62
N PRO A 629 16.61 -6.73 -11.19
CA PRO A 629 17.44 -7.77 -10.62
C PRO A 629 17.89 -7.40 -9.20
N ALA A 630 17.86 -8.40 -8.32
CA ALA A 630 18.35 -8.38 -6.95
C ALA A 630 19.18 -9.63 -6.70
N LEU A 631 19.72 -9.81 -5.50
CA LEU A 631 20.43 -11.03 -5.12
C LEU A 631 19.59 -11.85 -4.15
N SER A 632 19.22 -13.06 -4.53
CA SER A 632 18.72 -14.08 -3.61
C SER A 632 19.86 -14.98 -3.16
N ILE A 633 20.12 -14.99 -1.85
CA ILE A 633 21.04 -15.94 -1.22
C ILE A 633 20.20 -17.07 -0.67
N ILE A 634 20.40 -18.28 -1.18
CA ILE A 634 19.63 -19.46 -0.83
C ILE A 634 20.57 -20.46 -0.17
N VAL A 635 20.33 -20.77 1.11
CA VAL A 635 21.09 -21.79 1.82
C VAL A 635 20.16 -22.97 2.07
N THR A 636 20.61 -24.16 1.73
CA THR A 636 19.84 -25.40 1.95
C THR A 636 20.67 -26.41 2.73
N CYS A 637 20.03 -27.08 3.70
CA CYS A 637 20.62 -28.15 4.48
C CYS A 637 19.56 -29.21 4.82
N ARG A 638 20.02 -30.42 5.14
CA ARG A 638 19.18 -31.49 5.63
C ARG A 638 19.51 -31.78 7.07
N GLY A 639 18.50 -32.07 7.88
CA GLY A 639 18.71 -32.37 9.28
C GLY A 639 17.42 -32.85 9.95
N THR A 640 17.58 -33.36 11.17
CA THR A 640 16.50 -33.77 12.06
C THR A 640 16.32 -32.72 13.15
N ALA A 641 15.08 -32.46 13.57
CA ALA A 641 14.84 -31.54 14.68
C ALA A 641 15.19 -32.22 16.04
N PRO A 642 15.74 -31.51 17.05
CA PRO A 642 16.04 -30.07 17.01
C PRO A 642 17.17 -29.75 16.03
N PHE A 643 17.04 -28.63 15.31
CA PHE A 643 18.01 -28.19 14.29
C PHE A 643 18.29 -26.68 14.44
N HIS A 644 19.53 -26.30 14.23
CA HIS A 644 20.01 -24.94 14.45
C HIS A 644 20.74 -24.39 13.23
N PHE A 645 20.45 -23.14 12.86
CA PHE A 645 21.09 -22.42 11.78
C PHE A 645 21.36 -20.97 12.16
N ASP A 646 22.60 -20.50 11.97
CA ASP A 646 22.99 -19.13 12.23
C ASP A 646 23.36 -18.38 10.96
N THR A 647 22.91 -17.13 10.89
CA THR A 647 23.35 -16.14 9.91
C THR A 647 23.93 -14.94 10.63
N LEU A 648 25.20 -14.63 10.37
CA LEU A 648 25.89 -13.45 10.87
C LEU A 648 25.91 -12.37 9.80
N ILE A 649 25.41 -11.17 10.10
CA ILE A 649 25.37 -10.02 9.19
C ILE A 649 26.19 -8.91 9.83
N THR A 650 27.29 -8.50 9.18
CA THR A 650 28.17 -7.44 9.70
C THR A 650 28.42 -6.37 8.65
N THR A 651 28.52 -5.10 9.07
CA THR A 651 28.95 -4.03 8.18
C THR A 651 30.42 -4.22 7.83
N LEU A 652 30.79 -3.93 6.59
CA LEU A 652 32.17 -3.64 6.26
C LEU A 652 32.48 -2.27 6.87
N GLY A 653 33.43 -2.19 7.82
CA GLY A 653 33.86 -0.92 8.38
C GLY A 653 34.14 0.08 7.25
N ALA A 654 33.83 1.35 7.47
CA ALA A 654 34.28 2.40 6.56
C ALA A 654 35.80 2.34 6.53
N GLY A 655 36.33 1.80 5.40
CA GLY A 655 37.79 1.78 5.14
C GLY A 655 38.29 3.18 4.92
#